data_39a9a2d66fd439912f92dc66a24d4e02
#
_entry.id   39a9a2d66fd439912f92dc66a24d4e02
#
_cell.length_a   1.000
_cell.length_b   1.000
_cell.length_c   1.000
_cell.angle_alpha   90.00
_cell.angle_beta   90.00
_cell.angle_gamma   90.00
#
_symmetry.space_group_name_H-M   'P 1'
#
loop_
_entity.id
_entity.type
_entity.pdbx_description
1 polymer ?
#
loop_
_entity_poly.entity_id
_entity_poly.type
_entity_poly.pdbx_seq_one_letter_code
_entity_poly.pdbx_strand_id
1 'polypeptide(L)'
;MAHRPNILALASKISLESLTYTGITYGDPEYRILDPIVDDDMCSVMMRMRLETDFSAEDLAKKTRKSLDFVQTQCDKLVKAGVIRTRVRSGVLCYYYPIWVPGIMEGILSNREQCDAHPELGACFEEYTRIRVGMLAPMLGNGVNFMRVMPVMSAIENDTHKASYDEISTLIEKAWAISVGPCSCRRSRRLMGEGCGHLEEDMCLYLNDNAISFSKNGEHRLITKEEAYEILRRAEDNGLVHEVNQALGFDDVTAICNCCGCSCYALRIAELFRSPNGVSSNFIARVDKDKCVACGQCVENCQTNAVRLGQKHCLTDSHISDAYASDKEIPWDKKSYNIDYRTTRTDIMPSGTAPCKAECPAHVPVQGYIKLAAQGRYTEALELIKKENPFPAVCGRICNKACEDACTRGSVDAPIAIDDIKKFIAGKDLEAEHRFVPKMVNQTGKPYEEKIAVIGSGPAGLTCAYYLALKGYPVTVFEKEKELGGMLTLGIPSFRLEKDVIRAEIDILRDLGVQFKTGVAVGTDITLDALRAEGFKAFYLAVGASRGAKLRCPGEELPGVMTGIDFLRAVNLGEAPAIGMSVAVIGGGNVAIDVARAAVRLGAEVTVVYRRDRDSMPAADDEIAEAAEEGVSFRFLASPAEILGDGKAETLKIELMELRGGKPAGTGVYETMNVSTVISAVGQEIELNGISVDTGAKGIVTVSLPSFQTSEADVFAGGDVVTGPKFAIDAIAAGKEGAISIHRYVHPGQSQVIGRDHRDYKAMNPATAGVAIDGFDTAPRQKASGGSAKDAEKTFRDLRGTLTEEQLKTETRRCLDCGTAVVDESLCVGCGICTTKCKFDAIRLEKVTDYAGTPYFKALLGAAGNAPAALAKLVVKKVARP
;
A
#
# COMPACT_ATOMS: atom_id res chain seq x y z
N MET A 1 -39.60 14.33 4.69
CA MET A 1 -40.26 13.47 5.69
C MET A 1 -40.97 14.33 6.71
N ALA A 2 -42.11 13.90 7.24
CA ALA A 2 -42.80 14.63 8.31
C ALA A 2 -41.94 14.53 9.60
N HIS A 3 -41.79 15.65 10.30
CA HIS A 3 -41.10 15.69 11.58
C HIS A 3 -41.81 14.82 12.64
N ARG A 4 -41.05 14.02 13.38
CA ARG A 4 -41.58 13.08 14.37
C ARG A 4 -41.19 13.54 15.79
N PRO A 5 -42.09 14.26 16.51
CA PRO A 5 -41.77 14.86 17.82
C PRO A 5 -41.37 13.86 18.90
N ASN A 6 -41.95 12.63 18.86
CA ASN A 6 -41.61 11.57 19.82
C ASN A 6 -40.17 11.09 19.68
N ILE A 7 -39.69 10.97 18.46
CA ILE A 7 -38.30 10.57 18.18
C ILE A 7 -37.34 11.69 18.59
N LEU A 8 -37.71 12.96 18.33
CA LEU A 8 -36.89 14.08 18.78
C LEU A 8 -36.78 14.12 20.33
N ALA A 9 -37.89 13.84 21.02
CA ALA A 9 -37.90 13.74 22.49
C ALA A 9 -37.02 12.60 22.98
N LEU A 10 -37.02 11.46 22.28
CA LEU A 10 -36.16 10.30 22.59
C LEU A 10 -34.68 10.63 22.37
N ALA A 11 -34.33 11.23 21.24
CA ALA A 11 -32.95 11.64 20.95
C ALA A 11 -32.44 12.64 22.00
N SER A 12 -33.26 13.62 22.36
CA SER A 12 -32.97 14.60 23.41
C SER A 12 -32.76 13.96 24.77
N LYS A 13 -33.60 12.98 25.12
CA LYS A 13 -33.49 12.23 26.38
C LYS A 13 -32.17 11.45 26.46
N ILE A 14 -31.83 10.68 25.41
CA ILE A 14 -30.60 9.89 25.38
C ILE A 14 -29.37 10.81 25.49
N SER A 15 -29.37 11.92 24.76
CA SER A 15 -28.25 12.88 24.77
C SER A 15 -28.09 13.55 26.12
N LEU A 16 -29.21 13.92 26.77
CA LEU A 16 -29.19 14.51 28.13
C LEU A 16 -28.67 13.51 29.17
N GLU A 17 -29.18 12.29 29.16
CA GLU A 17 -28.75 11.22 30.09
C GLU A 17 -27.29 10.79 29.86
N SER A 18 -26.83 10.83 28.60
CA SER A 18 -25.42 10.58 28.23
C SER A 18 -24.51 11.78 28.51
N LEU A 19 -25.03 12.91 28.93
CA LEU A 19 -24.29 14.16 29.18
C LEU A 19 -23.50 14.66 27.94
N THR A 20 -24.01 14.39 26.74
CA THR A 20 -23.31 14.75 25.49
C THR A 20 -23.74 16.11 24.97
N TYR A 21 -25.03 16.40 24.94
CA TYR A 21 -25.55 17.65 24.41
C TYR A 21 -27.00 17.88 24.85
N THR A 22 -27.39 19.15 24.94
CA THR A 22 -28.75 19.58 25.20
C THR A 22 -29.27 20.45 24.03
N GLY A 23 -30.57 20.41 23.77
CA GLY A 23 -31.17 21.22 22.70
C GLY A 23 -31.10 20.56 21.33
N ILE A 24 -31.25 19.24 21.26
CA ILE A 24 -31.33 18.50 20.00
C ILE A 24 -32.49 19.02 19.14
N THR A 25 -32.21 19.22 17.86
CA THR A 25 -33.17 19.64 16.83
C THR A 25 -33.37 18.53 15.78
N TYR A 26 -34.34 18.72 14.89
CA TYR A 26 -34.56 17.79 13.75
C TYR A 26 -33.37 17.71 12.76
N GLY A 27 -32.50 18.69 12.76
CA GLY A 27 -31.28 18.72 11.92
C GLY A 27 -30.10 17.97 12.54
N ASP A 28 -30.15 17.69 13.84
CA ASP A 28 -29.03 17.07 14.53
C ASP A 28 -28.87 15.58 14.21
N PRO A 29 -27.63 15.05 14.22
CA PRO A 29 -27.38 13.66 13.87
C PRO A 29 -28.11 12.67 14.77
N GLU A 30 -28.31 12.97 16.07
CA GLU A 30 -29.00 12.10 17.02
C GLU A 30 -30.46 11.84 16.62
N TYR A 31 -31.17 12.84 16.14
CA TYR A 31 -32.53 12.65 15.61
C TYR A 31 -32.48 11.84 14.32
N ARG A 32 -31.62 12.24 13.37
CA ARG A 32 -31.51 11.63 12.05
C ARG A 32 -31.05 10.18 12.10
N ILE A 33 -30.35 9.75 13.16
CA ILE A 33 -29.98 8.37 13.41
C ILE A 33 -31.20 7.55 13.81
N LEU A 34 -32.04 8.06 14.71
CA LEU A 34 -33.17 7.29 15.25
C LEU A 34 -34.39 7.31 14.33
N ASP A 35 -34.60 8.39 13.58
CA ASP A 35 -35.82 8.59 12.76
C ASP A 35 -36.10 7.45 11.76
N PRO A 36 -35.12 6.90 11.02
CA PRO A 36 -35.36 5.84 10.08
C PRO A 36 -35.55 4.44 10.72
N ILE A 37 -35.10 4.23 11.95
CA ILE A 37 -34.99 2.89 12.57
C ILE A 37 -35.88 2.67 13.79
N VAL A 38 -36.43 3.71 14.39
CA VAL A 38 -37.30 3.65 15.58
C VAL A 38 -38.69 4.11 15.22
N ASP A 39 -39.70 3.29 15.47
CA ASP A 39 -41.10 3.66 15.35
C ASP A 39 -41.66 4.27 16.66
N ASP A 40 -42.88 4.79 16.62
CA ASP A 40 -43.50 5.43 17.80
C ASP A 40 -43.80 4.43 18.91
N ASP A 41 -44.08 3.17 18.59
CA ASP A 41 -44.31 2.13 19.57
C ASP A 41 -43.02 1.74 20.30
N MET A 42 -41.94 1.55 19.57
CA MET A 42 -40.58 1.39 20.10
C MET A 42 -40.18 2.56 21.00
N CYS A 43 -40.41 3.80 20.49
CA CYS A 43 -40.16 5.02 21.24
C CYS A 43 -40.91 5.07 22.57
N SER A 44 -42.18 4.65 22.58
CA SER A 44 -43.04 4.66 23.79
C SER A 44 -42.48 3.80 24.93
N VAL A 45 -41.83 2.67 24.59
CA VAL A 45 -41.15 1.78 25.53
C VAL A 45 -39.83 2.39 26.00
N MET A 46 -39.01 2.86 25.07
CA MET A 46 -37.69 3.35 25.38
C MET A 46 -37.71 4.65 26.20
N MET A 47 -38.73 5.48 26.05
CA MET A 47 -38.94 6.69 26.87
C MET A 47 -39.16 6.35 28.37
N ARG A 48 -39.47 5.08 28.74
CA ARG A 48 -39.62 4.64 30.12
C ARG A 48 -38.34 4.02 30.70
N MET A 49 -37.37 3.76 29.87
CA MET A 49 -36.06 3.27 30.29
C MET A 49 -35.15 4.43 30.77
N ARG A 50 -34.06 4.09 31.41
CA ARG A 50 -32.99 4.99 31.82
C ARG A 50 -31.64 4.46 31.35
N LEU A 51 -30.71 5.37 31.10
CA LEU A 51 -29.36 5.01 30.70
C LEU A 51 -28.74 4.01 31.67
N GLU A 52 -28.13 2.94 31.10
CA GLU A 52 -27.39 1.89 31.81
C GLU A 52 -28.21 1.20 32.97
N THR A 53 -29.51 1.32 32.94
CA THR A 53 -30.40 0.76 33.97
C THR A 53 -31.13 -0.44 33.42
N ASP A 54 -31.15 -1.54 34.21
CA ASP A 54 -31.79 -2.80 33.84
C ASP A 54 -33.30 -2.73 34.11
N PHE A 55 -34.07 -3.18 33.12
CA PHE A 55 -35.51 -3.35 33.21
C PHE A 55 -35.91 -4.72 32.67
N SER A 56 -36.71 -5.46 33.40
CA SER A 56 -37.39 -6.64 32.86
C SER A 56 -38.56 -6.19 31.94
N ALA A 57 -39.03 -7.09 31.08
CA ALA A 57 -40.22 -6.82 30.26
C ALA A 57 -41.44 -6.49 31.12
N GLU A 58 -41.59 -7.15 32.26
CA GLU A 58 -42.67 -6.89 33.23
C GLU A 58 -42.57 -5.50 33.85
N ASP A 59 -41.36 -5.03 34.17
CA ASP A 59 -41.17 -3.69 34.70
C ASP A 59 -41.56 -2.62 33.69
N LEU A 60 -41.16 -2.84 32.44
CA LEU A 60 -41.49 -1.94 31.32
C LEU A 60 -43.00 -1.98 31.03
N ALA A 61 -43.66 -3.15 31.09
CA ALA A 61 -45.12 -3.28 30.93
C ALA A 61 -45.87 -2.47 31.98
N LYS A 62 -45.46 -2.54 33.23
CA LYS A 62 -46.01 -1.74 34.33
C LYS A 62 -45.80 -0.22 34.09
N LYS A 63 -44.59 0.19 33.67
CA LYS A 63 -44.26 1.58 33.45
C LYS A 63 -44.95 2.19 32.21
N THR A 64 -45.11 1.41 31.14
CA THR A 64 -45.78 1.85 29.90
C THR A 64 -47.30 1.70 29.98
N ARG A 65 -47.85 0.90 30.91
CA ARG A 65 -49.25 0.48 30.99
C ARG A 65 -49.71 -0.25 29.71
N LYS A 66 -48.80 -1.02 29.08
CA LYS A 66 -49.09 -1.85 27.92
C LYS A 66 -49.00 -3.35 28.28
N SER A 67 -49.50 -4.21 27.41
CA SER A 67 -49.38 -5.64 27.62
C SER A 67 -47.93 -6.09 27.60
N LEU A 68 -47.63 -7.20 28.28
CA LEU A 68 -46.30 -7.81 28.32
C LEU A 68 -45.83 -8.18 26.89
N ASP A 69 -46.71 -8.80 26.11
CA ASP A 69 -46.46 -9.21 24.73
C ASP A 69 -46.09 -8.01 23.83
N PHE A 70 -46.85 -6.90 23.94
CA PHE A 70 -46.52 -5.67 23.26
C PHE A 70 -45.11 -5.20 23.60
N VAL A 71 -44.80 -5.09 24.90
CA VAL A 71 -43.50 -4.60 25.37
C VAL A 71 -42.36 -5.48 24.89
N GLN A 72 -42.55 -6.79 24.98
CA GLN A 72 -41.55 -7.78 24.56
C GLN A 72 -41.28 -7.65 23.07
N THR A 73 -42.34 -7.53 22.26
CA THR A 73 -42.23 -7.29 20.80
C THR A 73 -41.45 -6.01 20.50
N GLN A 74 -41.73 -4.92 21.21
CA GLN A 74 -40.99 -3.66 20.94
C GLN A 74 -39.54 -3.71 21.43
N CYS A 75 -39.27 -4.38 22.57
CA CYS A 75 -37.92 -4.61 23.05
C CYS A 75 -37.12 -5.47 22.06
N ASP A 76 -37.70 -6.53 21.49
CA ASP A 76 -37.02 -7.38 20.50
C ASP A 76 -36.71 -6.62 19.23
N LYS A 77 -37.63 -5.75 18.73
CA LYS A 77 -37.36 -4.84 17.62
C LYS A 77 -36.22 -3.86 17.95
N LEU A 78 -36.22 -3.27 19.14
CA LEU A 78 -35.15 -2.33 19.57
C LEU A 78 -33.79 -3.02 19.70
N VAL A 79 -33.77 -4.29 20.16
CA VAL A 79 -32.55 -5.11 20.20
C VAL A 79 -32.05 -5.41 18.79
N LYS A 80 -32.95 -5.81 17.86
CA LYS A 80 -32.62 -6.05 16.47
C LYS A 80 -32.10 -4.78 15.80
N ALA A 81 -32.71 -3.64 16.08
CA ALA A 81 -32.25 -2.34 15.58
C ALA A 81 -30.92 -1.88 16.23
N GLY A 82 -30.44 -2.53 17.28
CA GLY A 82 -29.19 -2.21 17.95
C GLY A 82 -29.24 -1.01 18.89
N VAL A 83 -30.43 -0.46 19.17
CA VAL A 83 -30.62 0.70 20.03
C VAL A 83 -30.56 0.37 21.51
N ILE A 84 -31.07 -0.82 21.88
CA ILE A 84 -30.98 -1.36 23.24
C ILE A 84 -30.24 -2.70 23.24
N ARG A 85 -29.81 -3.12 24.42
CA ARG A 85 -29.09 -4.37 24.64
C ARG A 85 -29.78 -5.21 25.69
N THR A 86 -29.39 -6.50 25.76
CA THR A 86 -29.89 -7.45 26.76
C THR A 86 -28.75 -7.92 27.67
N ARG A 87 -29.10 -8.17 28.93
CA ARG A 87 -28.24 -8.87 29.89
C ARG A 87 -29.11 -9.65 30.88
N VAL A 88 -28.55 -10.71 31.50
CA VAL A 88 -29.26 -11.50 32.47
C VAL A 88 -28.86 -11.06 33.89
N ARG A 89 -29.82 -10.74 34.73
CA ARG A 89 -29.61 -10.40 36.12
C ARG A 89 -30.47 -11.27 37.02
N SER A 90 -29.83 -12.02 37.92
CA SER A 90 -30.51 -12.96 38.81
C SER A 90 -31.48 -13.92 38.10
N GLY A 91 -31.07 -14.41 36.90
CA GLY A 91 -31.88 -15.31 36.08
C GLY A 91 -32.98 -14.63 35.24
N VAL A 92 -33.17 -13.33 35.34
CA VAL A 92 -34.16 -12.56 34.56
C VAL A 92 -33.50 -11.86 33.39
N LEU A 93 -34.09 -11.95 32.19
CA LEU A 93 -33.66 -11.18 31.00
C LEU A 93 -34.07 -9.72 31.22
N CYS A 94 -33.08 -8.85 31.20
CA CYS A 94 -33.24 -7.42 31.33
C CYS A 94 -32.81 -6.70 30.02
N TYR A 95 -33.45 -5.56 29.79
CA TYR A 95 -33.17 -4.66 28.68
C TYR A 95 -32.61 -3.35 29.21
N TYR A 96 -31.62 -2.79 28.52
CA TYR A 96 -31.03 -1.48 28.85
C TYR A 96 -30.54 -0.78 27.58
N TYR A 97 -30.38 0.51 27.62
CA TYR A 97 -29.67 1.23 26.54
C TYR A 97 -28.36 1.85 27.03
N PRO A 98 -27.29 1.75 26.23
CA PRO A 98 -26.01 2.36 26.53
C PRO A 98 -25.96 3.81 26.08
N ILE A 99 -24.82 4.48 26.33
CA ILE A 99 -24.49 5.78 25.77
C ILE A 99 -24.42 5.74 24.23
N TRP A 100 -24.39 6.91 23.57
CA TRP A 100 -24.30 6.96 22.12
C TRP A 100 -23.06 6.26 21.57
N VAL A 101 -21.87 6.59 22.09
CA VAL A 101 -20.57 6.05 21.66
C VAL A 101 -19.60 6.00 22.85
N PRO A 102 -18.97 4.86 23.13
CA PRO A 102 -19.22 3.52 22.55
C PRO A 102 -20.51 2.92 23.09
N GLY A 103 -21.43 2.51 22.23
CA GLY A 103 -22.70 1.94 22.68
C GLY A 103 -23.74 1.82 21.59
N ILE A 104 -24.63 2.79 21.44
CA ILE A 104 -25.75 2.74 20.47
C ILE A 104 -25.20 2.68 19.03
N MET A 105 -24.15 3.42 18.72
CA MET A 105 -23.51 3.41 17.39
C MET A 105 -23.14 2.02 16.94
N GLU A 106 -22.42 1.29 17.79
CA GLU A 106 -21.95 -0.06 17.47
C GLU A 106 -23.12 -1.01 17.24
N GLY A 107 -24.17 -0.87 18.04
CA GLY A 107 -25.38 -1.68 17.90
C GLY A 107 -26.09 -1.43 16.55
N ILE A 108 -26.32 -0.17 16.22
CA ILE A 108 -27.02 0.22 14.97
C ILE A 108 -26.20 -0.18 13.74
N LEU A 109 -24.91 0.15 13.73
CA LEU A 109 -24.03 -0.10 12.59
C LEU A 109 -23.61 -1.57 12.46
N SER A 110 -23.84 -2.42 13.45
CA SER A 110 -23.61 -3.86 13.32
C SER A 110 -24.72 -4.58 12.53
N ASN A 111 -25.86 -3.95 12.28
CA ASN A 111 -26.95 -4.51 11.49
C ASN A 111 -26.81 -4.11 10.02
N ARG A 112 -26.36 -5.06 9.14
CA ARG A 112 -26.12 -4.83 7.72
C ARG A 112 -27.40 -4.49 6.96
N GLU A 113 -28.44 -5.27 7.15
CA GLU A 113 -29.74 -5.08 6.48
C GLU A 113 -30.26 -3.65 6.70
N GLN A 114 -30.21 -3.20 7.95
CA GLN A 114 -30.62 -1.84 8.33
C GLN A 114 -29.70 -0.77 7.70
N CYS A 115 -28.39 -0.98 7.72
CA CYS A 115 -27.42 -0.06 7.14
C CYS A 115 -27.53 0.05 5.62
N ASP A 116 -27.79 -1.06 4.94
CA ASP A 116 -27.97 -1.07 3.48
C ASP A 116 -29.32 -0.44 3.08
N ALA A 117 -30.36 -0.55 3.93
CA ALA A 117 -31.62 0.16 3.75
C ALA A 117 -31.52 1.66 4.07
N HIS A 118 -30.61 2.06 4.97
CA HIS A 118 -30.42 3.42 5.45
C HIS A 118 -28.94 3.82 5.44
N PRO A 119 -28.31 3.98 4.25
CA PRO A 119 -26.89 4.29 4.14
C PRO A 119 -26.51 5.65 4.74
N GLU A 120 -27.49 6.57 4.89
CA GLU A 120 -27.33 7.86 5.56
C GLU A 120 -26.89 7.74 7.03
N LEU A 121 -27.11 6.60 7.68
CA LEU A 121 -26.64 6.34 9.04
C LEU A 121 -25.12 6.51 9.16
N GLY A 122 -24.36 6.10 8.15
CA GLY A 122 -22.91 6.28 8.12
C GLY A 122 -22.50 7.74 8.24
N ALA A 123 -23.14 8.61 7.45
CA ALA A 123 -22.87 10.05 7.47
C ALA A 123 -23.34 10.70 8.79
N CYS A 124 -24.47 10.27 9.35
CA CYS A 124 -24.97 10.79 10.62
C CYS A 124 -24.01 10.48 11.79
N PHE A 125 -23.44 9.28 11.85
CA PHE A 125 -22.46 8.94 12.87
C PHE A 125 -21.11 9.65 12.67
N GLU A 126 -20.68 9.89 11.43
CA GLU A 126 -19.49 10.70 11.16
C GLU A 126 -19.74 12.17 11.60
N GLU A 127 -20.91 12.73 11.34
CA GLU A 127 -21.30 14.06 11.76
C GLU A 127 -21.37 14.16 13.29
N TYR A 128 -21.96 13.16 13.96
CA TYR A 128 -21.95 13.05 15.41
C TYR A 128 -20.53 13.09 15.97
N THR A 129 -19.64 12.29 15.39
CA THR A 129 -18.24 12.25 15.82
C THR A 129 -17.59 13.63 15.67
N ARG A 130 -17.77 14.29 14.53
CA ARG A 130 -17.17 15.60 14.28
C ARG A 130 -17.71 16.71 15.16
N ILE A 131 -18.99 16.67 15.48
CA ILE A 131 -19.63 17.72 16.29
C ILE A 131 -19.47 17.44 17.78
N ARG A 132 -19.90 16.25 18.25
CA ARG A 132 -19.98 15.97 19.69
C ARG A 132 -18.63 15.59 20.29
N VAL A 133 -17.92 14.68 19.64
CA VAL A 133 -16.57 14.31 20.11
C VAL A 133 -15.61 15.50 19.92
N GLY A 134 -15.78 16.27 18.83
CA GLY A 134 -15.01 17.50 18.62
C GLY A 134 -15.18 18.54 19.71
N MET A 135 -16.35 18.66 20.31
CA MET A 135 -16.57 19.54 21.47
C MET A 135 -15.89 19.04 22.75
N LEU A 136 -15.81 17.72 22.91
CA LEU A 136 -15.29 17.09 24.12
C LEU A 136 -13.77 16.86 24.08
N ALA A 137 -13.24 16.50 22.93
CA ALA A 137 -11.85 16.12 22.77
C ALA A 137 -10.81 17.12 23.34
N PRO A 138 -10.97 18.46 23.18
CA PRO A 138 -10.05 19.43 23.76
C PRO A 138 -10.09 19.51 25.29
N MET A 139 -11.17 19.00 25.87
CA MET A 139 -11.38 19.07 27.33
C MET A 139 -10.86 17.82 28.03
N LEU A 140 -10.46 16.78 27.25
CA LEU A 140 -9.88 15.56 27.80
C LEU A 140 -8.50 15.89 28.37
N GLY A 141 -8.29 15.62 29.66
CA GLY A 141 -7.00 15.75 30.30
C GLY A 141 -6.07 14.55 29.98
N ASN A 142 -4.80 14.67 30.32
CA ASN A 142 -3.84 13.59 30.20
C ASN A 142 -4.33 12.35 30.99
N GLY A 143 -4.35 11.19 30.34
CA GLY A 143 -4.82 9.94 30.94
C GLY A 143 -6.35 9.80 31.04
N VAL A 144 -7.12 10.75 30.52
CA VAL A 144 -8.58 10.71 30.49
C VAL A 144 -9.04 10.41 29.08
N ASN A 145 -9.48 9.18 28.82
CA ASN A 145 -9.89 8.74 27.49
C ASN A 145 -10.98 7.67 27.57
N PHE A 146 -11.67 7.46 26.45
CA PHE A 146 -12.77 6.51 26.35
C PHE A 146 -12.33 5.13 25.85
N MET A 147 -11.20 5.08 25.16
CA MET A 147 -10.64 3.88 24.58
C MET A 147 -9.18 3.77 25.01
N ARG A 148 -8.75 2.55 25.23
CA ARG A 148 -7.37 2.22 25.56
C ARG A 148 -6.81 1.28 24.53
N VAL A 149 -5.61 1.55 24.07
CA VAL A 149 -4.85 0.64 23.21
C VAL A 149 -4.17 -0.41 24.08
N MET A 150 -4.37 -1.66 23.71
CA MET A 150 -3.67 -2.79 24.26
C MET A 150 -2.48 -3.12 23.37
N PRO A 151 -1.26 -3.25 23.92
CA PRO A 151 -0.13 -3.67 23.13
C PRO A 151 -0.32 -5.11 22.64
N VAL A 152 0.24 -5.41 21.46
CA VAL A 152 0.30 -6.80 20.97
C VAL A 152 1.11 -7.64 21.95
N MET A 153 0.69 -8.88 22.18
CA MET A 153 1.26 -9.71 23.24
C MET A 153 2.76 -9.92 23.10
N SER A 154 3.23 -10.19 21.88
CA SER A 154 4.65 -10.38 21.60
C SER A 154 5.53 -9.16 21.88
N ALA A 155 4.96 -7.95 21.82
CA ALA A 155 5.70 -6.71 22.08
C ALA A 155 6.03 -6.48 23.56
N ILE A 156 5.29 -7.12 24.47
CA ILE A 156 5.44 -6.98 25.93
C ILE A 156 5.70 -8.33 26.63
N GLU A 157 5.90 -9.39 25.88
CA GLU A 157 6.06 -10.74 26.44
C GLU A 157 7.15 -10.80 27.51
N ASN A 158 8.28 -10.20 27.24
CA ASN A 158 9.45 -10.16 28.11
C ASN A 158 9.55 -8.90 29.00
N ASP A 159 8.51 -8.04 29.01
CA ASP A 159 8.50 -6.85 29.86
C ASP A 159 8.14 -7.22 31.31
N THR A 160 9.08 -7.06 32.22
CA THR A 160 8.88 -7.34 33.65
C THR A 160 8.02 -6.29 34.37
N HIS A 161 7.74 -5.16 33.75
CA HIS A 161 6.93 -4.07 34.29
C HIS A 161 5.46 -4.11 33.84
N LYS A 162 5.11 -5.07 32.96
CA LYS A 162 3.72 -5.23 32.51
C LYS A 162 2.82 -5.65 33.67
N ALA A 163 1.61 -5.13 33.67
CA ALA A 163 0.55 -5.53 34.59
C ALA A 163 -0.51 -6.38 33.86
N SER A 164 -1.32 -7.14 34.61
CA SER A 164 -2.38 -7.96 34.00
C SER A 164 -3.37 -7.16 33.16
N TYR A 165 -3.59 -5.90 33.48
CA TYR A 165 -4.43 -5.01 32.71
C TYR A 165 -3.74 -4.44 31.45
N ASP A 166 -2.46 -4.73 31.20
CA ASP A 166 -1.75 -4.44 29.97
C ASP A 166 -1.84 -5.60 28.96
N GLU A 167 -2.27 -6.78 29.43
CA GLU A 167 -2.33 -8.01 28.64
C GLU A 167 -3.75 -8.29 28.13
N ILE A 168 -3.93 -8.29 26.82
CA ILE A 168 -5.22 -8.60 26.18
C ILE A 168 -5.68 -10.04 26.48
N SER A 169 -4.75 -10.96 26.68
CA SER A 169 -5.01 -12.34 27.10
C SER A 169 -5.81 -12.42 28.39
N THR A 170 -5.55 -11.52 29.35
CA THR A 170 -6.30 -11.46 30.61
C THR A 170 -7.81 -11.26 30.37
N LEU A 171 -8.18 -10.46 29.37
CA LEU A 171 -9.58 -10.22 29.02
C LEU A 171 -10.22 -11.45 28.37
N ILE A 172 -9.51 -12.09 27.45
CA ILE A 172 -9.97 -13.30 26.77
C ILE A 172 -10.15 -14.45 27.76
N GLU A 173 -9.18 -14.64 28.68
CA GLU A 173 -9.24 -15.74 29.64
C GLU A 173 -10.36 -15.55 30.69
N LYS A 174 -10.63 -14.33 31.12
CA LYS A 174 -11.74 -14.00 32.03
C LYS A 174 -13.12 -14.07 31.37
N ALA A 175 -13.20 -13.96 30.03
CA ALA A 175 -14.48 -13.96 29.33
C ALA A 175 -15.17 -15.33 29.41
N TRP A 176 -16.46 -15.35 29.81
CA TRP A 176 -17.30 -16.54 29.80
C TRP A 176 -18.06 -16.74 28.49
N ALA A 177 -18.16 -15.68 27.66
CA ALA A 177 -18.68 -15.74 26.31
C ALA A 177 -17.94 -14.72 25.45
N ILE A 178 -17.66 -15.07 24.21
CA ILE A 178 -17.02 -14.19 23.22
C ILE A 178 -17.82 -14.29 21.92
N SER A 179 -18.12 -13.16 21.30
CA SER A 179 -18.66 -13.11 19.94
C SER A 179 -17.82 -12.21 19.08
N VAL A 180 -17.84 -12.47 17.77
CA VAL A 180 -17.19 -11.66 16.76
C VAL A 180 -18.19 -11.15 15.75
N GLY A 181 -17.98 -9.96 15.27
CA GLY A 181 -18.80 -9.34 14.24
C GLY A 181 -18.11 -8.20 13.52
N PRO A 182 -18.84 -7.49 12.67
CA PRO A 182 -18.29 -6.44 11.84
C PRO A 182 -17.82 -5.22 12.64
N CYS A 183 -16.83 -4.53 12.09
CA CYS A 183 -16.36 -3.24 12.63
C CYS A 183 -17.33 -2.12 12.26
N SER A 184 -18.03 -1.54 13.22
CA SER A 184 -19.00 -0.46 13.05
C SER A 184 -18.37 0.80 12.46
N CYS A 185 -17.14 1.16 12.86
CA CYS A 185 -16.43 2.32 12.34
C CYS A 185 -16.11 2.17 10.84
N ARG A 186 -15.66 0.99 10.40
CA ARG A 186 -15.41 0.73 8.97
C ARG A 186 -16.69 0.69 8.17
N ARG A 187 -17.75 0.10 8.71
CA ARG A 187 -19.08 0.09 8.08
C ARG A 187 -19.58 1.51 7.87
N SER A 188 -19.49 2.37 8.87
CA SER A 188 -19.85 3.79 8.73
C SER A 188 -19.10 4.46 7.56
N ARG A 189 -17.78 4.26 7.46
CA ARG A 189 -16.97 4.82 6.38
C ARG A 189 -17.30 4.19 5.03
N ARG A 190 -17.56 2.88 4.96
CA ARG A 190 -17.98 2.19 3.74
C ARG A 190 -19.30 2.74 3.21
N LEU A 191 -20.28 2.97 4.07
CA LEU A 191 -21.58 3.55 3.68
C LEU A 191 -21.45 4.94 3.06
N MET A 192 -20.39 5.66 3.40
CA MET A 192 -20.06 6.98 2.82
C MET A 192 -19.19 6.88 1.54
N GLY A 193 -18.85 5.69 1.07
CA GLY A 193 -17.88 5.51 -0.01
C GLY A 193 -16.44 5.85 0.38
N GLU A 194 -16.13 5.88 1.67
CA GLU A 194 -14.85 6.29 2.23
C GLU A 194 -14.10 5.15 2.95
N GLY A 195 -14.43 3.91 2.65
CA GLY A 195 -13.68 2.75 3.15
C GLY A 195 -12.20 2.83 2.77
N CYS A 196 -11.32 2.32 3.62
CA CYS A 196 -9.87 2.45 3.48
C CYS A 196 -9.17 1.19 2.91
N GLY A 197 -9.92 0.21 2.44
CA GLY A 197 -9.41 -1.07 1.99
C GLY A 197 -9.27 -2.11 3.10
N HIS A 198 -9.40 -1.74 4.37
CA HIS A 198 -9.60 -2.70 5.45
C HIS A 198 -11.09 -3.04 5.54
N LEU A 199 -11.41 -4.33 5.44
CA LEU A 199 -12.78 -4.80 5.47
C LEU A 199 -13.36 -4.78 6.90
N GLU A 200 -14.67 -4.81 7.02
CA GLU A 200 -15.36 -4.72 8.31
C GLU A 200 -15.58 -6.07 8.99
N GLU A 201 -15.54 -7.17 8.25
CA GLU A 201 -15.91 -8.51 8.71
C GLU A 201 -14.97 -9.03 9.80
N ASP A 202 -15.56 -9.69 10.80
CA ASP A 202 -14.89 -10.43 11.88
C ASP A 202 -13.77 -9.65 12.61
N MET A 203 -14.02 -8.38 12.93
CA MET A 203 -12.99 -7.51 13.51
C MET A 203 -13.30 -6.96 14.89
N CYS A 204 -14.57 -6.96 15.32
CA CYS A 204 -14.95 -6.52 16.65
C CYS A 204 -15.35 -7.73 17.50
N LEU A 205 -14.65 -7.90 18.62
CA LEU A 205 -14.93 -8.94 19.60
C LEU A 205 -15.75 -8.32 20.74
N TYR A 206 -16.85 -8.96 21.11
CA TYR A 206 -17.63 -8.58 22.29
C TYR A 206 -17.53 -9.65 23.35
N LEU A 207 -17.55 -9.25 24.62
CA LEU A 207 -17.31 -10.12 25.76
C LEU A 207 -18.56 -10.22 26.65
N ASN A 208 -18.75 -11.38 27.23
CA ASN A 208 -19.74 -11.65 28.28
C ASN A 208 -21.20 -11.33 27.86
N ASP A 209 -21.95 -10.57 28.66
CA ASP A 209 -23.32 -10.18 28.35
C ASP A 209 -23.47 -9.50 26.97
N ASN A 210 -22.49 -8.70 26.57
CA ASN A 210 -22.47 -8.06 25.25
C ASN A 210 -22.28 -9.07 24.12
N ALA A 211 -21.47 -10.12 24.32
CA ALA A 211 -21.34 -11.20 23.33
C ALA A 211 -22.69 -11.84 23.04
N ILE A 212 -23.44 -12.16 24.07
CA ILE A 212 -24.79 -12.76 23.95
C ILE A 212 -25.79 -11.75 23.36
N SER A 213 -25.74 -10.47 23.77
CA SER A 213 -26.63 -9.44 23.24
C SER A 213 -26.43 -9.21 21.75
N PHE A 214 -25.19 -9.05 21.30
CA PHE A 214 -24.87 -8.84 19.90
C PHE A 214 -25.14 -10.08 19.03
N SER A 215 -25.00 -11.29 19.56
CA SER A 215 -25.33 -12.51 18.79
C SER A 215 -26.82 -12.63 18.40
N LYS A 216 -27.68 -11.83 19.03
CA LYS A 216 -29.12 -11.79 18.71
C LYS A 216 -29.45 -10.89 17.51
N ASN A 217 -28.54 -10.03 17.04
CA ASN A 217 -28.80 -9.17 15.89
C ASN A 217 -28.55 -9.83 14.53
N GLY A 218 -28.08 -11.08 14.54
CA GLY A 218 -27.95 -11.92 13.35
C GLY A 218 -26.59 -11.81 12.61
N GLU A 219 -25.74 -10.85 12.95
CA GLU A 219 -24.43 -10.68 12.30
C GLU A 219 -23.24 -11.02 13.20
N HIS A 220 -23.45 -11.15 14.49
CA HIS A 220 -22.43 -11.59 15.42
C HIS A 220 -22.57 -13.08 15.70
N ARG A 221 -21.47 -13.81 15.67
CA ARG A 221 -21.40 -15.23 15.99
C ARG A 221 -20.60 -15.47 17.27
N LEU A 222 -21.03 -16.41 18.08
CA LEU A 222 -20.26 -16.86 19.23
C LEU A 222 -19.03 -17.63 18.75
N ILE A 223 -17.91 -17.43 19.42
CA ILE A 223 -16.61 -18.02 19.08
C ILE A 223 -15.92 -18.59 20.31
N THR A 224 -14.94 -19.47 20.11
CA THR A 224 -14.07 -19.98 21.16
C THR A 224 -12.93 -18.97 21.49
N LYS A 225 -12.23 -19.22 22.59
CA LYS A 225 -11.05 -18.41 22.95
C LYS A 225 -9.92 -18.59 21.93
N GLU A 226 -9.73 -19.80 21.43
CA GLU A 226 -8.73 -20.14 20.42
C GLU A 226 -8.98 -19.35 19.14
N GLU A 227 -10.23 -19.29 18.69
CA GLU A 227 -10.60 -18.49 17.53
C GLU A 227 -10.43 -16.99 17.78
N ALA A 228 -10.70 -16.51 19.00
CA ALA A 228 -10.44 -15.12 19.35
C ALA A 228 -8.94 -14.77 19.24
N TYR A 229 -8.06 -15.64 19.71
CA TYR A 229 -6.60 -15.46 19.53
C TYR A 229 -6.17 -15.52 18.08
N GLU A 230 -6.80 -16.35 17.26
CA GLU A 230 -6.53 -16.40 15.82
C GLU A 230 -6.94 -15.08 15.13
N ILE A 231 -8.09 -14.52 15.49
CA ILE A 231 -8.56 -13.22 14.99
C ILE A 231 -7.60 -12.10 15.40
N LEU A 232 -7.12 -12.08 16.64
CA LEU A 232 -6.14 -11.09 17.10
C LEU A 232 -4.84 -11.20 16.31
N ARG A 233 -4.27 -12.39 16.12
CA ARG A 233 -3.06 -12.59 15.31
C ARG A 233 -3.27 -12.11 13.86
N ARG A 234 -4.39 -12.46 13.27
CA ARG A 234 -4.74 -12.03 11.92
C ARG A 234 -4.88 -10.50 11.82
N ALA A 235 -5.41 -9.87 12.85
CA ALA A 235 -5.46 -8.42 12.94
C ALA A 235 -4.05 -7.80 13.03
N GLU A 236 -3.16 -8.36 13.85
CA GLU A 236 -1.75 -7.96 13.97
C GLU A 236 -1.00 -8.10 12.63
N ASP A 237 -1.22 -9.20 11.90
CA ASP A 237 -0.63 -9.44 10.58
C ASP A 237 -1.04 -8.37 9.56
N ASN A 238 -2.27 -7.87 9.67
CA ASN A 238 -2.81 -6.77 8.87
C ASN A 238 -2.53 -5.37 9.45
N GLY A 239 -1.70 -5.26 10.48
CA GLY A 239 -1.29 -3.98 11.07
C GLY A 239 -2.37 -3.29 11.90
N LEU A 240 -3.41 -4.00 12.34
CA LEU A 240 -4.52 -3.42 13.09
C LEU A 240 -4.19 -3.34 14.59
N VAL A 241 -4.71 -2.29 15.21
CA VAL A 241 -4.46 -1.95 16.63
C VAL A 241 -5.56 -2.53 17.50
N HIS A 242 -5.20 -3.18 18.59
CA HIS A 242 -6.16 -3.64 19.59
C HIS A 242 -6.58 -2.49 20.51
N GLU A 243 -7.88 -2.24 20.58
CA GLU A 243 -8.46 -1.25 21.47
C GLU A 243 -9.53 -1.88 22.36
N VAL A 244 -9.61 -1.41 23.60
CA VAL A 244 -10.66 -1.82 24.54
C VAL A 244 -11.43 -0.60 25.02
N ASN A 245 -12.74 -0.77 25.17
CA ASN A 245 -13.58 0.26 25.74
C ASN A 245 -13.45 0.29 27.28
N GLN A 246 -13.48 1.49 27.84
CA GLN A 246 -13.33 1.72 29.28
C GLN A 246 -14.57 2.41 29.90
N ALA A 247 -15.72 2.27 29.29
CA ALA A 247 -16.93 2.97 29.73
C ALA A 247 -17.30 2.72 31.19
N LEU A 248 -17.01 1.53 31.70
CA LEU A 248 -17.29 1.12 33.10
C LEU A 248 -16.02 0.88 33.93
N GLY A 249 -14.84 0.96 33.33
CA GLY A 249 -13.56 0.65 33.96
C GLY A 249 -12.90 -0.59 33.36
N PHE A 250 -11.71 -0.98 33.84
CA PHE A 250 -10.95 -2.10 33.26
C PHE A 250 -11.62 -3.45 33.50
N ASP A 251 -12.18 -3.67 34.69
CA ASP A 251 -12.78 -4.97 35.04
C ASP A 251 -14.08 -5.23 34.28
N ASP A 252 -14.71 -4.19 33.74
CA ASP A 252 -15.96 -4.26 32.97
C ASP A 252 -15.75 -3.99 31.48
N VAL A 253 -14.58 -4.31 30.93
CA VAL A 253 -14.33 -4.24 29.47
C VAL A 253 -15.32 -5.17 28.76
N THR A 254 -16.05 -4.61 27.79
CA THR A 254 -17.13 -5.33 27.10
C THR A 254 -16.82 -5.61 25.65
N ALA A 255 -15.74 -5.02 25.10
CA ALA A 255 -15.35 -5.19 23.71
C ALA A 255 -13.84 -5.07 23.52
N ILE A 256 -13.32 -5.83 22.56
CA ILE A 256 -11.97 -5.70 22.00
C ILE A 256 -12.14 -5.40 20.52
N CYS A 257 -11.62 -4.26 20.07
CA CYS A 257 -11.68 -3.81 18.69
C CYS A 257 -10.32 -4.01 18.01
N ASN A 258 -10.33 -4.35 16.71
CA ASN A 258 -9.14 -4.42 15.86
C ASN A 258 -9.17 -3.24 14.88
N CYS A 259 -8.52 -2.16 15.22
CA CYS A 259 -8.75 -0.84 14.66
C CYS A 259 -7.71 -0.42 13.62
N CYS A 260 -8.14 0.35 12.62
CA CYS A 260 -7.26 1.07 11.69
C CYS A 260 -7.40 2.58 11.88
N GLY A 261 -6.30 3.31 11.72
CA GLY A 261 -6.27 4.76 11.87
C GLY A 261 -7.13 5.52 10.87
N CYS A 262 -7.44 4.89 9.73
CA CYS A 262 -8.26 5.53 8.68
C CYS A 262 -9.75 5.61 9.00
N SER A 263 -10.29 4.66 9.77
CA SER A 263 -11.73 4.52 9.99
C SER A 263 -12.14 4.60 11.46
N CYS A 264 -11.31 4.14 12.40
CA CYS A 264 -11.63 4.13 13.81
C CYS A 264 -11.87 5.55 14.33
N TYR A 265 -13.02 5.77 14.93
CA TYR A 265 -13.34 7.09 15.45
C TYR A 265 -12.38 7.50 16.59
N ALA A 266 -11.97 6.56 17.43
CA ALA A 266 -11.10 6.83 18.57
C ALA A 266 -9.66 7.18 18.14
N LEU A 267 -9.04 6.37 17.26
CA LEU A 267 -7.69 6.65 16.76
C LEU A 267 -7.62 7.96 15.95
N ARG A 268 -8.71 8.33 15.28
CA ARG A 268 -8.79 9.58 14.50
C ARG A 268 -8.89 10.83 15.36
N ILE A 269 -9.29 10.73 16.62
CA ILE A 269 -9.47 11.90 17.51
C ILE A 269 -8.19 12.74 17.58
N ALA A 270 -7.04 12.10 17.72
CA ALA A 270 -5.76 12.79 17.81
C ALA A 270 -5.48 13.67 16.58
N GLU A 271 -5.77 13.17 15.39
CA GLU A 271 -5.54 13.89 14.13
C GLU A 271 -6.68 14.85 13.79
N LEU A 272 -7.94 14.40 13.92
CA LEU A 272 -9.10 15.25 13.60
C LEU A 272 -9.17 16.51 14.45
N PHE A 273 -8.88 16.37 15.72
CA PHE A 273 -9.09 17.42 16.70
C PHE A 273 -7.80 17.93 17.33
N ARG A 274 -6.65 17.45 16.85
CA ARG A 274 -5.34 17.78 17.43
C ARG A 274 -5.30 17.51 18.96
N SER A 275 -5.99 16.44 19.40
CA SER A 275 -6.09 16.05 20.80
C SER A 275 -5.40 14.71 21.02
N PRO A 276 -4.17 14.67 21.52
CA PRO A 276 -3.44 13.43 21.76
C PRO A 276 -4.03 12.59 22.92
N ASN A 277 -4.97 13.15 23.66
CA ASN A 277 -5.57 12.51 24.84
C ASN A 277 -6.80 11.64 24.49
N GLY A 278 -7.20 11.55 23.22
CA GLY A 278 -8.40 10.80 22.82
C GLY A 278 -8.26 9.28 23.03
N VAL A 279 -7.06 8.77 22.93
CA VAL A 279 -6.72 7.36 23.12
C VAL A 279 -5.45 7.27 23.96
N SER A 280 -5.36 6.31 24.89
CA SER A 280 -4.18 6.13 25.71
C SER A 280 -3.58 4.73 25.60
N SER A 281 -2.31 4.65 25.92
CA SER A 281 -1.57 3.43 26.23
C SER A 281 -0.60 3.69 27.37
N ASN A 282 -0.24 2.63 28.08
CA ASN A 282 0.83 2.70 29.07
C ASN A 282 2.23 2.67 28.43
N PHE A 283 2.31 2.43 27.12
CA PHE A 283 3.55 2.19 26.41
C PHE A 283 3.78 3.21 25.30
N ILE A 284 5.04 3.45 24.99
CA ILE A 284 5.49 4.23 23.82
C ILE A 284 6.56 3.42 23.10
N ALA A 285 6.58 3.50 21.77
CA ALA A 285 7.62 2.89 20.96
C ALA A 285 8.91 3.72 21.03
N ARG A 286 10.04 3.03 21.20
CA ARG A 286 11.38 3.61 21.18
C ARG A 286 12.19 2.97 20.06
N VAL A 287 12.94 3.78 19.34
CA VAL A 287 13.79 3.33 18.23
C VAL A 287 15.25 3.38 18.64
N ASP A 288 15.93 2.25 18.49
CA ASP A 288 17.38 2.17 18.52
C ASP A 288 17.89 2.55 17.12
N LYS A 289 18.42 3.76 17.00
CA LYS A 289 18.91 4.30 15.71
C LYS A 289 20.07 3.48 15.12
N ASP A 290 20.85 2.83 15.97
CA ASP A 290 22.02 2.06 15.51
C ASP A 290 21.63 0.70 14.92
N LYS A 291 20.52 0.14 15.36
CA LYS A 291 19.95 -1.07 14.79
C LYS A 291 19.01 -0.79 13.61
N CYS A 292 18.42 0.41 13.55
CA CYS A 292 17.43 0.74 12.56
C CYS A 292 18.07 0.93 11.18
N VAL A 293 17.45 0.33 10.16
CA VAL A 293 17.90 0.36 8.76
C VAL A 293 16.90 1.07 7.84
N ALA A 294 15.96 1.82 8.39
CA ALA A 294 14.95 2.57 7.62
C ALA A 294 14.21 1.74 6.56
N CYS A 295 13.93 0.47 6.82
CA CYS A 295 13.23 -0.37 5.85
C CYS A 295 11.77 0.08 5.60
N GLY A 296 11.17 0.84 6.52
CA GLY A 296 9.84 1.41 6.39
C GLY A 296 8.70 0.49 6.80
N GLN A 297 8.95 -0.77 7.17
CA GLN A 297 7.89 -1.71 7.53
C GLN A 297 7.08 -1.27 8.76
N CYS A 298 7.72 -0.62 9.71
CA CYS A 298 7.05 -0.03 10.87
C CYS A 298 6.19 1.20 10.47
N VAL A 299 6.62 1.96 9.46
CA VAL A 299 5.90 3.14 8.96
C VAL A 299 4.62 2.72 8.24
N GLU A 300 4.70 1.77 7.31
CA GLU A 300 3.56 1.28 6.53
C GLU A 300 2.45 0.67 7.40
N ASN A 301 2.82 0.15 8.56
CA ASN A 301 1.90 -0.48 9.49
C ASN A 301 1.50 0.42 10.67
N CYS A 302 2.00 1.66 10.75
CA CYS A 302 1.66 2.57 11.84
C CYS A 302 0.30 3.23 11.59
N GLN A 303 -0.70 2.84 12.34
CA GLN A 303 -2.08 3.31 12.16
C GLN A 303 -2.31 4.77 12.56
N THR A 304 -1.41 5.34 13.36
CA THR A 304 -1.51 6.74 13.81
C THR A 304 -0.46 7.64 13.18
N ASN A 305 0.34 7.15 12.23
CA ASN A 305 1.48 7.85 11.63
C ASN A 305 2.52 8.36 12.63
N ALA A 306 2.55 7.80 13.82
CA ALA A 306 3.53 8.13 14.82
C ALA A 306 4.95 7.74 14.39
N VAL A 307 5.09 6.63 13.64
CA VAL A 307 6.38 6.17 13.14
C VAL A 307 6.57 6.68 11.72
N ARG A 308 7.71 7.30 11.46
CA ARG A 308 8.07 7.84 10.14
C ARG A 308 9.51 7.51 9.80
N LEU A 309 9.88 7.66 8.53
CA LEU A 309 11.28 7.61 8.12
C LEU A 309 11.91 8.99 8.30
N GLY A 310 13.06 9.02 8.93
CA GLY A 310 13.92 10.15 9.15
C GLY A 310 15.35 9.85 8.73
N GLN A 311 16.25 10.76 9.08
CA GLN A 311 17.67 10.71 8.68
C GLN A 311 18.54 10.43 9.91
N LYS A 312 19.54 9.57 9.73
CA LYS A 312 20.48 9.23 10.82
C LYS A 312 21.66 10.18 10.90
N HIS A 313 22.12 10.69 9.76
CA HIS A 313 23.34 11.49 9.66
C HIS A 313 23.09 12.97 9.34
N CYS A 314 21.86 13.47 9.55
CA CYS A 314 21.60 14.89 9.44
C CYS A 314 22.04 15.63 10.71
N LEU A 315 22.70 16.78 10.54
CA LEU A 315 23.15 17.65 11.61
C LEU A 315 21.99 18.33 12.36
N THR A 316 20.86 18.46 11.75
CA THR A 316 19.63 18.88 12.41
C THR A 316 18.91 17.64 12.88
N ASP A 317 19.03 17.33 14.15
CA ASP A 317 18.18 16.36 14.81
C ASP A 317 16.73 16.64 14.42
N SER A 318 16.08 15.60 13.99
CA SER A 318 14.74 15.69 13.46
C SER A 318 13.86 16.56 14.34
N HIS A 319 13.38 17.66 13.80
CA HIS A 319 12.37 18.52 14.39
C HIS A 319 11.00 17.82 14.56
N ILE A 320 10.97 16.51 14.48
CA ILE A 320 9.76 15.70 14.55
C ILE A 320 9.11 15.83 15.92
N SER A 321 9.89 15.76 17.00
CA SER A 321 9.37 15.93 18.34
C SER A 321 9.00 17.37 18.65
N ASP A 322 9.73 18.34 18.08
CA ASP A 322 9.50 19.76 18.35
C ASP A 322 8.22 20.29 17.67
N ALA A 323 7.94 19.85 16.46
CA ALA A 323 6.69 20.20 15.78
C ALA A 323 5.45 19.75 16.58
N TYR A 324 5.57 18.67 17.34
CA TYR A 324 4.50 18.13 18.17
C TYR A 324 4.54 18.61 19.62
N ALA A 325 5.71 18.89 20.16
CA ALA A 325 5.82 19.52 21.49
C ALA A 325 5.10 20.88 21.51
N SER A 326 5.09 21.59 20.39
CA SER A 326 4.32 22.83 20.23
C SER A 326 2.82 22.61 20.10
N ASP A 327 2.34 21.38 19.82
CA ASP A 327 0.91 21.07 19.67
C ASP A 327 0.11 21.20 20.97
N LYS A 328 0.76 21.16 22.11
CA LYS A 328 0.11 21.57 23.39
C LYS A 328 -0.40 23.01 23.36
N GLU A 329 0.06 23.79 22.39
CA GLU A 329 -0.29 25.19 22.21
C GLU A 329 -1.17 25.46 20.99
N ILE A 330 -1.54 24.48 20.17
CA ILE A 330 -2.39 24.70 19.00
C ILE A 330 -3.79 25.12 19.44
N PRO A 331 -4.28 26.27 18.97
CA PRO A 331 -5.61 26.75 19.33
C PRO A 331 -6.68 25.85 18.73
N TRP A 332 -7.63 25.48 19.55
CA TRP A 332 -8.85 24.81 19.14
C TRP A 332 -9.82 25.79 18.49
N ASP A 333 -9.79 25.91 17.21
CA ASP A 333 -10.79 26.67 16.44
C ASP A 333 -11.16 25.92 15.15
N LYS A 334 -12.12 26.44 14.39
CA LYS A 334 -12.52 25.84 13.10
C LYS A 334 -11.39 25.78 12.07
N LYS A 335 -10.34 26.58 12.21
CA LYS A 335 -9.18 26.61 11.30
C LYS A 335 -8.13 25.55 11.66
N SER A 336 -8.07 25.16 12.91
CA SER A 336 -7.25 24.03 13.36
C SER A 336 -7.96 22.69 13.25
N TYR A 337 -9.26 22.71 12.96
CA TYR A 337 -10.07 21.54 12.68
C TYR A 337 -9.77 21.01 11.28
N ASN A 338 -9.20 19.85 11.23
CA ASN A 338 -8.89 19.21 9.97
C ASN A 338 -10.07 18.38 9.47
N ILE A 339 -10.80 18.90 8.50
CA ILE A 339 -11.95 18.22 7.88
C ILE A 339 -11.50 16.95 7.15
N ASP A 340 -10.33 16.99 6.53
CA ASP A 340 -9.71 15.83 5.91
C ASP A 340 -8.37 15.49 6.60
N TYR A 341 -8.44 14.73 7.68
CA TYR A 341 -7.28 14.30 8.44
C TYR A 341 -6.23 13.56 7.62
N ARG A 342 -6.55 13.15 6.41
CA ARG A 342 -5.67 12.43 5.49
C ARG A 342 -4.76 13.37 4.69
N THR A 343 -5.17 14.61 4.48
CA THR A 343 -4.42 15.57 3.68
C THR A 343 -3.35 16.32 4.44
N THR A 344 -3.43 16.39 5.76
CA THR A 344 -2.47 17.14 6.60
C THR A 344 -1.34 16.28 7.15
N ARG A 345 -1.32 14.99 6.89
CA ARG A 345 -0.29 14.07 7.36
C ARG A 345 1.12 14.39 6.84
N THR A 346 1.19 14.95 5.64
CA THR A 346 2.46 15.31 4.99
C THR A 346 3.05 16.63 5.48
N ASP A 347 2.23 17.53 6.01
CA ASP A 347 2.66 18.88 6.38
C ASP A 347 3.21 19.00 7.79
N ILE A 348 2.92 18.01 8.64
CA ILE A 348 3.25 18.10 10.08
C ILE A 348 4.69 17.71 10.36
N MET A 349 5.32 16.92 9.51
CA MET A 349 6.67 16.45 9.73
C MET A 349 7.48 16.35 8.46
N PRO A 350 8.56 17.14 8.29
CA PRO A 350 9.50 16.90 7.23
C PRO A 350 10.13 15.52 7.44
N SER A 351 9.66 14.55 6.66
CA SER A 351 10.25 13.23 6.59
C SER A 351 11.26 13.21 5.44
N GLY A 352 12.40 12.62 5.66
CA GLY A 352 13.35 12.34 4.60
C GLY A 352 13.95 10.97 4.84
N THR A 353 14.14 10.19 3.80
CA THR A 353 14.75 8.88 3.90
C THR A 353 15.94 8.72 2.99
N ALA A 354 16.63 7.61 3.10
CA ALA A 354 17.75 7.27 2.24
C ALA A 354 17.36 7.43 0.76
N PRO A 355 18.14 8.17 -0.04
CA PRO A 355 17.83 8.41 -1.43
C PRO A 355 17.63 7.13 -2.25
N CYS A 356 18.37 6.07 -1.95
CA CYS A 356 18.24 4.78 -2.61
C CYS A 356 16.84 4.13 -2.46
N LYS A 357 16.13 4.36 -1.34
CA LYS A 357 14.74 3.93 -1.17
C LYS A 357 13.77 4.87 -1.87
N ALA A 358 13.98 6.18 -1.72
CA ALA A 358 13.07 7.18 -2.26
C ALA A 358 13.08 7.21 -3.79
N GLU A 359 14.25 7.08 -4.40
CA GLU A 359 14.43 7.11 -5.87
C GLU A 359 13.93 5.83 -6.56
N CYS A 360 13.88 4.71 -5.84
CA CYS A 360 13.33 3.48 -6.39
C CYS A 360 11.82 3.63 -6.63
N PRO A 361 11.30 3.46 -7.86
CA PRO A 361 9.87 3.57 -8.13
C PRO A 361 9.00 2.64 -7.28
N ALA A 362 9.51 1.46 -6.94
CA ALA A 362 8.84 0.49 -6.07
C ALA A 362 9.19 0.68 -4.58
N HIS A 363 10.02 1.67 -4.21
CA HIS A 363 10.46 1.96 -2.84
C HIS A 363 11.03 0.75 -2.10
N VAL A 364 11.80 -0.08 -2.81
CA VAL A 364 12.44 -1.26 -2.22
C VAL A 364 13.33 -0.85 -1.03
N PRO A 365 13.24 -1.53 0.12
CA PRO A 365 13.96 -1.16 1.34
C PRO A 365 15.45 -1.52 1.29
N VAL A 366 16.23 -0.78 0.50
CA VAL A 366 17.62 -1.05 0.14
C VAL A 366 18.51 -1.25 1.37
N GLN A 367 18.53 -0.30 2.32
CA GLN A 367 19.32 -0.43 3.54
C GLN A 367 18.98 -1.72 4.31
N GLY A 368 17.69 -2.07 4.35
CA GLY A 368 17.20 -3.24 5.09
C GLY A 368 17.80 -4.54 4.55
N TYR A 369 17.68 -4.79 3.25
CA TYR A 369 18.19 -6.05 2.70
C TYR A 369 19.71 -6.08 2.63
N ILE A 370 20.40 -4.95 2.46
CA ILE A 370 21.87 -4.88 2.55
C ILE A 370 22.34 -5.31 3.96
N LYS A 371 21.67 -4.81 5.01
CA LYS A 371 22.03 -5.14 6.38
C LYS A 371 21.75 -6.61 6.72
N LEU A 372 20.64 -7.17 6.24
CA LEU A 372 20.34 -8.60 6.39
C LEU A 372 21.37 -9.47 5.63
N ALA A 373 21.74 -9.06 4.42
CA ALA A 373 22.80 -9.73 3.66
C ALA A 373 24.14 -9.69 4.37
N ALA A 374 24.51 -8.56 4.98
CA ALA A 374 25.72 -8.44 5.80
C ALA A 374 25.76 -9.44 6.98
N GLN A 375 24.59 -9.82 7.49
CA GLN A 375 24.42 -10.79 8.57
C GLN A 375 24.28 -12.25 8.08
N GLY A 376 24.32 -12.49 6.77
CA GLY A 376 24.09 -13.82 6.19
C GLY A 376 22.61 -14.25 6.20
N ARG A 377 21.66 -13.37 6.51
CA ARG A 377 20.21 -13.62 6.60
C ARG A 377 19.55 -13.45 5.23
N TYR A 378 19.96 -14.23 4.24
CA TYR A 378 19.61 -14.04 2.84
C TYR A 378 18.12 -14.26 2.56
N THR A 379 17.48 -15.25 3.17
CA THR A 379 16.04 -15.51 3.03
C THR A 379 15.21 -14.36 3.55
N GLU A 380 15.59 -13.78 4.69
CA GLU A 380 14.86 -12.62 5.23
C GLU A 380 15.12 -11.35 4.42
N ALA A 381 16.31 -11.21 3.84
CA ALA A 381 16.61 -10.14 2.90
C ALA A 381 15.72 -10.25 1.65
N LEU A 382 15.57 -11.46 1.11
CA LEU A 382 14.69 -11.74 -0.01
C LEU A 382 13.22 -11.45 0.33
N GLU A 383 12.74 -11.93 1.47
CA GLU A 383 11.39 -11.64 1.95
C GLU A 383 11.14 -10.13 2.03
N LEU A 384 12.12 -9.37 2.55
CA LEU A 384 12.00 -7.92 2.64
C LEU A 384 11.94 -7.26 1.25
N ILE A 385 12.72 -7.72 0.28
CA ILE A 385 12.64 -7.25 -1.10
C ILE A 385 11.28 -7.57 -1.71
N LYS A 386 10.78 -8.80 -1.55
CA LYS A 386 9.52 -9.27 -2.16
C LYS A 386 8.27 -8.59 -1.61
N LYS A 387 8.36 -7.82 -0.53
CA LYS A 387 7.27 -6.92 -0.08
C LYS A 387 7.01 -5.78 -1.06
N GLU A 388 8.03 -5.36 -1.81
CA GLU A 388 7.94 -4.25 -2.77
C GLU A 388 8.21 -4.68 -4.22
N ASN A 389 8.98 -5.74 -4.42
CA ASN A 389 9.41 -6.23 -5.71
C ASN A 389 9.37 -7.77 -5.74
N PRO A 390 8.38 -8.38 -6.42
CA PRO A 390 8.27 -9.84 -6.51
C PRO A 390 9.34 -10.50 -7.37
N PHE A 391 10.10 -9.73 -8.18
CA PHE A 391 11.07 -10.23 -9.17
C PHE A 391 12.50 -9.76 -8.89
N PRO A 392 13.08 -10.04 -7.71
CA PRO A 392 14.41 -9.57 -7.37
C PRO A 392 15.51 -10.17 -8.23
N ALA A 393 15.36 -11.41 -8.72
CA ALA A 393 16.32 -12.05 -9.60
C ALA A 393 16.36 -11.40 -10.99
N VAL A 394 15.21 -11.00 -11.51
CA VAL A 394 15.09 -10.23 -12.76
C VAL A 394 15.70 -8.83 -12.57
N CYS A 395 15.24 -8.09 -11.56
CA CYS A 395 15.73 -6.71 -11.34
C CYS A 395 17.23 -6.64 -10.99
N GLY A 396 17.80 -7.65 -10.33
CA GLY A 396 19.25 -7.73 -10.08
C GLY A 396 20.09 -7.94 -11.33
N ARG A 397 19.47 -8.14 -12.51
CA ARG A 397 20.15 -8.34 -13.80
C ARG A 397 19.95 -7.19 -14.79
N ILE A 398 18.79 -6.52 -14.72
CA ILE A 398 18.38 -5.56 -15.77
C ILE A 398 17.88 -4.21 -15.26
N CYS A 399 17.96 -3.95 -13.95
CA CYS A 399 17.51 -2.68 -13.41
C CYS A 399 18.39 -1.52 -13.91
N ASN A 400 17.76 -0.36 -14.07
CA ASN A 400 18.46 0.87 -14.46
C ASN A 400 19.28 1.51 -13.33
N LYS A 401 19.33 0.89 -12.14
CA LYS A 401 20.16 1.26 -10.99
C LYS A 401 19.95 2.67 -10.44
N ALA A 402 18.77 3.29 -10.64
CA ALA A 402 18.47 4.64 -10.11
C ALA A 402 18.76 4.78 -8.60
N CYS A 403 18.63 3.71 -7.84
CA CYS A 403 19.01 3.69 -6.43
C CYS A 403 20.52 3.80 -6.18
N GLU A 404 21.36 3.32 -7.11
CA GLU A 404 22.83 3.50 -7.06
C GLU A 404 23.20 4.92 -7.44
N ASP A 405 22.59 5.47 -8.49
CA ASP A 405 22.84 6.85 -8.94
C ASP A 405 22.50 7.87 -7.85
N ALA A 406 21.42 7.61 -7.10
CA ALA A 406 21.00 8.45 -5.97
C ALA A 406 21.73 8.14 -4.66
N CYS A 407 22.60 7.13 -4.62
CA CYS A 407 23.23 6.69 -3.38
C CYS A 407 24.13 7.78 -2.78
N THR A 408 23.86 8.17 -1.53
CA THR A 408 24.66 9.16 -0.79
C THR A 408 26.16 8.83 -0.77
N ARG A 409 26.52 7.54 -0.78
CA ARG A 409 27.93 7.09 -0.85
C ARG A 409 28.62 7.58 -2.12
N GLY A 410 27.88 7.80 -3.21
CA GLY A 410 28.44 8.35 -4.45
C GLY A 410 29.06 9.73 -4.30
N SER A 411 28.65 10.51 -3.28
CA SER A 411 29.28 11.80 -2.95
C SER A 411 30.57 11.68 -2.16
N VAL A 412 30.91 10.49 -1.68
CA VAL A 412 32.10 10.21 -0.88
C VAL A 412 33.20 9.59 -1.72
N ASP A 413 32.88 8.46 -2.38
CA ASP A 413 33.81 7.72 -3.23
C ASP A 413 33.08 7.08 -4.43
N ALA A 414 32.35 5.98 -4.24
CA ALA A 414 31.55 5.32 -5.25
C ALA A 414 30.27 4.75 -4.63
N PRO A 415 29.12 4.81 -5.33
CA PRO A 415 27.86 4.26 -4.80
C PRO A 415 27.99 2.78 -4.45
N ILE A 416 27.10 2.31 -3.59
CA ILE A 416 27.02 0.88 -3.23
C ILE A 416 26.57 0.07 -4.46
N ALA A 417 27.13 -1.11 -4.66
CA ALA A 417 26.72 -2.05 -5.71
C ALA A 417 25.39 -2.74 -5.35
N ILE A 418 24.31 -1.96 -5.34
CA ILE A 418 23.01 -2.35 -4.81
C ILE A 418 22.39 -3.49 -5.61
N ASP A 419 22.51 -3.43 -6.95
CA ASP A 419 21.97 -4.46 -7.84
C ASP A 419 22.74 -5.76 -7.76
N ASP A 420 24.07 -5.70 -7.63
CA ASP A 420 24.89 -6.90 -7.44
C ASP A 420 24.56 -7.62 -6.11
N ILE A 421 24.33 -6.84 -5.04
CA ILE A 421 23.88 -7.40 -3.75
C ILE A 421 22.49 -8.04 -3.91
N LYS A 422 21.56 -7.41 -4.61
CA LYS A 422 20.23 -7.95 -4.89
C LYS A 422 20.29 -9.21 -5.75
N LYS A 423 21.16 -9.21 -6.79
CA LYS A 423 21.43 -10.38 -7.65
C LYS A 423 21.94 -11.55 -6.81
N PHE A 424 22.87 -11.29 -5.87
CA PHE A 424 23.40 -12.31 -4.97
C PHE A 424 22.32 -12.93 -4.08
N ILE A 425 21.52 -12.08 -3.41
CA ILE A 425 20.44 -12.54 -2.51
C ILE A 425 19.43 -13.40 -3.29
N ALA A 426 19.00 -12.95 -4.45
CA ALA A 426 18.08 -13.69 -5.29
C ALA A 426 18.71 -14.97 -5.88
N GLY A 427 20.02 -14.96 -6.19
CA GLY A 427 20.77 -16.14 -6.62
C GLY A 427 20.77 -17.25 -5.59
N LYS A 428 20.95 -16.91 -4.30
CA LYS A 428 20.85 -17.89 -3.20
C LYS A 428 19.49 -18.59 -3.13
N ASP A 429 18.41 -17.87 -3.43
CA ASP A 429 17.07 -18.46 -3.50
C ASP A 429 16.89 -19.32 -4.76
N LEU A 430 17.40 -18.87 -5.92
CA LEU A 430 17.33 -19.65 -7.15
C LEU A 430 18.08 -21.01 -7.07
N GLU A 431 19.15 -21.05 -6.27
CA GLU A 431 19.95 -22.25 -6.01
C GLU A 431 19.39 -23.14 -4.89
N ALA A 432 18.42 -22.65 -4.11
CA ALA A 432 17.85 -23.35 -2.98
C ALA A 432 16.99 -24.55 -3.43
N GLU A 433 17.05 -25.64 -2.70
CA GLU A 433 16.18 -26.81 -2.91
C GLU A 433 14.70 -26.45 -2.77
N HIS A 434 14.37 -25.55 -1.81
CA HIS A 434 13.04 -24.99 -1.59
C HIS A 434 13.10 -23.48 -1.69
N ARG A 435 12.46 -22.95 -2.73
CA ARG A 435 12.34 -21.52 -2.96
C ARG A 435 11.46 -20.86 -1.91
N PHE A 436 11.74 -19.61 -1.63
CA PHE A 436 10.91 -18.80 -0.74
C PHE A 436 9.58 -18.42 -1.41
N VAL A 437 8.48 -19.00 -0.94
CA VAL A 437 7.12 -18.65 -1.31
C VAL A 437 6.48 -17.89 -0.16
N PRO A 438 6.06 -16.63 -0.34
CA PRO A 438 5.45 -15.85 0.74
C PRO A 438 4.08 -16.42 1.11
N LYS A 439 3.72 -16.27 2.38
CA LYS A 439 2.42 -16.69 2.88
C LYS A 439 1.33 -15.70 2.48
N MET A 440 0.15 -16.22 2.20
CA MET A 440 -1.04 -15.39 2.01
C MET A 440 -1.33 -14.58 3.27
N VAL A 441 -1.52 -13.27 3.12
CA VAL A 441 -1.93 -12.35 4.19
C VAL A 441 -3.33 -11.83 3.86
N ASN A 442 -4.32 -12.46 4.45
CA ASN A 442 -5.72 -12.20 4.19
C ASN A 442 -6.40 -11.72 5.49
N GLN A 443 -7.26 -10.72 5.38
CA GLN A 443 -7.92 -10.11 6.52
C GLN A 443 -9.09 -10.95 7.05
N THR A 444 -9.74 -11.71 6.19
CA THR A 444 -10.91 -12.54 6.54
C THR A 444 -10.53 -13.95 7.03
N GLY A 445 -9.29 -14.38 6.81
CA GLY A 445 -8.82 -15.75 7.07
C GLY A 445 -9.31 -16.77 6.05
N LYS A 446 -10.04 -16.35 5.01
CA LYS A 446 -10.53 -17.18 3.91
C LYS A 446 -10.19 -16.55 2.56
N PRO A 447 -9.89 -17.33 1.52
CA PRO A 447 -9.73 -16.79 0.17
C PRO A 447 -10.96 -16.00 -0.25
N TYR A 448 -10.73 -14.95 -1.04
CA TYR A 448 -11.81 -14.20 -1.67
C TYR A 448 -12.41 -14.98 -2.84
N GLU A 449 -13.67 -14.71 -3.16
CA GLU A 449 -14.39 -15.39 -4.25
C GLU A 449 -14.35 -14.61 -5.57
N GLU A 450 -14.02 -13.31 -5.51
CA GLU A 450 -13.99 -12.41 -6.65
C GLU A 450 -12.86 -12.80 -7.61
N LYS A 451 -13.22 -13.29 -8.80
CA LYS A 451 -12.28 -13.63 -9.86
C LYS A 451 -11.69 -12.37 -10.48
N ILE A 452 -10.38 -12.32 -10.62
CA ILE A 452 -9.68 -11.20 -11.23
C ILE A 452 -8.95 -11.66 -12.48
N ALA A 453 -9.12 -10.91 -13.57
CA ALA A 453 -8.41 -11.14 -14.83
C ALA A 453 -7.26 -10.14 -14.96
N VAL A 454 -6.07 -10.63 -15.26
CA VAL A 454 -4.90 -9.83 -15.62
C VAL A 454 -4.60 -10.05 -17.08
N ILE A 455 -4.51 -8.99 -17.87
CA ILE A 455 -4.35 -9.03 -19.32
C ILE A 455 -2.92 -8.62 -19.66
N GLY A 456 -2.11 -9.60 -20.00
CA GLY A 456 -0.68 -9.46 -20.25
C GLY A 456 0.18 -9.97 -19.08
N SER A 457 1.17 -10.78 -19.40
CA SER A 457 2.11 -11.41 -18.47
C SER A 457 3.45 -10.69 -18.37
N GLY A 458 3.51 -9.41 -18.74
CA GLY A 458 4.66 -8.55 -18.50
C GLY A 458 4.84 -8.22 -17.01
N PRO A 459 5.93 -7.53 -16.61
CA PRO A 459 6.23 -7.27 -15.19
C PRO A 459 5.10 -6.57 -14.43
N ALA A 460 4.34 -5.66 -15.05
CA ALA A 460 3.19 -5.02 -14.42
C ALA A 460 2.07 -6.02 -14.10
N GLY A 461 1.69 -6.85 -15.09
CA GLY A 461 0.62 -7.84 -14.92
C GLY A 461 0.99 -8.92 -13.92
N LEU A 462 2.20 -9.49 -14.03
CA LEU A 462 2.69 -10.48 -13.09
C LEU A 462 2.77 -9.93 -11.65
N THR A 463 3.17 -8.67 -11.47
CA THR A 463 3.20 -8.03 -10.15
C THR A 463 1.79 -7.84 -9.58
N CYS A 464 0.84 -7.38 -10.39
CA CYS A 464 -0.54 -7.25 -9.97
C CYS A 464 -1.11 -8.61 -9.55
N ALA A 465 -0.88 -9.65 -10.37
CA ALA A 465 -1.28 -11.02 -10.06
C ALA A 465 -0.67 -11.54 -8.74
N TYR A 466 0.62 -11.29 -8.53
CA TYR A 466 1.33 -11.66 -7.30
C TYR A 466 0.69 -11.07 -6.05
N TYR A 467 0.48 -9.75 -6.01
CA TYR A 467 -0.07 -9.10 -4.80
C TYR A 467 -1.55 -9.41 -4.58
N LEU A 468 -2.31 -9.68 -5.64
CA LEU A 468 -3.70 -10.16 -5.52
C LEU A 468 -3.75 -11.61 -5.01
N ALA A 469 -2.88 -12.48 -5.50
CA ALA A 469 -2.77 -13.85 -5.01
C ALA A 469 -2.36 -13.90 -3.54
N LEU A 470 -1.40 -13.04 -3.11
CA LEU A 470 -1.04 -12.89 -1.69
C LEU A 470 -2.20 -12.46 -0.80
N LYS A 471 -3.18 -11.77 -1.35
CA LYS A 471 -4.43 -11.42 -0.64
C LYS A 471 -5.45 -12.55 -0.65
N GLY A 472 -5.24 -13.58 -1.47
CA GLY A 472 -6.12 -14.74 -1.57
C GLY A 472 -7.20 -14.63 -2.65
N TYR A 473 -6.99 -13.81 -3.68
CA TYR A 473 -7.88 -13.76 -4.85
C TYR A 473 -7.61 -14.89 -5.84
N PRO A 474 -8.64 -15.47 -6.47
CA PRO A 474 -8.48 -16.33 -7.65
C PRO A 474 -8.12 -15.45 -8.87
N VAL A 475 -6.85 -15.47 -9.25
CA VAL A 475 -6.31 -14.65 -10.34
C VAL A 475 -6.05 -15.50 -11.57
N THR A 476 -6.49 -15.04 -12.75
CA THR A 476 -6.13 -15.62 -14.05
C THR A 476 -5.41 -14.57 -14.88
N VAL A 477 -4.21 -14.92 -15.35
CA VAL A 477 -3.43 -14.11 -16.29
C VAL A 477 -3.67 -14.62 -17.69
N PHE A 478 -4.11 -13.74 -18.59
CA PHE A 478 -4.28 -14.00 -20.02
C PHE A 478 -3.10 -13.40 -20.78
N GLU A 479 -2.45 -14.21 -21.59
CA GLU A 479 -1.29 -13.81 -22.38
C GLU A 479 -1.48 -14.20 -23.85
N LYS A 480 -1.30 -13.25 -24.76
CA LYS A 480 -1.44 -13.50 -26.21
C LYS A 480 -0.34 -14.41 -26.76
N GLU A 481 0.84 -14.34 -26.18
CA GLU A 481 1.97 -15.16 -26.57
C GLU A 481 1.91 -16.55 -25.90
N LYS A 482 2.68 -17.50 -26.45
CA LYS A 482 2.82 -18.83 -25.84
C LYS A 482 3.71 -18.81 -24.60
N GLU A 483 4.67 -17.88 -24.57
CA GLU A 483 5.63 -17.69 -23.47
C GLU A 483 5.20 -16.54 -22.56
N LEU A 484 5.37 -16.75 -21.25
CA LEU A 484 5.08 -15.74 -20.23
C LEU A 484 6.26 -14.79 -20.01
N GLY A 485 6.01 -13.63 -19.44
CA GLY A 485 7.03 -12.64 -19.05
C GLY A 485 7.04 -11.38 -19.91
N GLY A 486 6.26 -11.33 -20.99
CA GLY A 486 6.20 -10.16 -21.88
C GLY A 486 7.57 -9.77 -22.40
N MET A 487 7.91 -8.47 -22.32
CA MET A 487 9.21 -7.97 -22.83
C MET A 487 10.43 -8.54 -22.07
N LEU A 488 10.30 -9.03 -20.85
CA LEU A 488 11.39 -9.73 -20.17
C LEU A 488 11.82 -11.00 -20.93
N THR A 489 10.84 -11.70 -21.48
CA THR A 489 11.08 -12.94 -22.25
C THR A 489 11.32 -12.64 -23.73
N LEU A 490 10.51 -11.78 -24.33
CA LEU A 490 10.50 -11.57 -25.79
C LEU A 490 11.52 -10.53 -26.23
N GLY A 491 11.75 -9.47 -25.44
CA GLY A 491 12.57 -8.33 -25.81
C GLY A 491 13.99 -8.37 -25.26
N ILE A 492 14.19 -8.80 -24.02
CA ILE A 492 15.51 -8.77 -23.39
C ILE A 492 16.30 -10.03 -23.78
N PRO A 493 17.52 -9.89 -24.35
CA PRO A 493 18.32 -11.06 -24.74
C PRO A 493 18.75 -11.91 -23.55
N SER A 494 18.96 -13.20 -23.80
CA SER A 494 19.36 -14.17 -22.76
C SER A 494 20.72 -13.89 -22.14
N PHE A 495 21.62 -13.20 -22.86
CA PHE A 495 22.92 -12.76 -22.32
C PHE A 495 22.80 -11.65 -21.28
N ARG A 496 21.61 -11.01 -21.15
CA ARG A 496 21.29 -10.05 -20.09
C ARG A 496 20.35 -10.64 -19.03
N LEU A 497 19.43 -11.48 -19.46
CA LEU A 497 18.40 -12.07 -18.60
C LEU A 497 18.05 -13.49 -19.07
N GLU A 498 18.59 -14.49 -18.38
CA GLU A 498 18.33 -15.88 -18.72
C GLU A 498 16.85 -16.23 -18.55
N LYS A 499 16.31 -16.98 -19.50
CA LYS A 499 14.86 -17.29 -19.53
C LYS A 499 14.45 -18.19 -18.36
N ASP A 500 15.37 -19.00 -17.85
CA ASP A 500 15.14 -19.86 -16.67
C ASP A 500 14.93 -19.03 -15.39
N VAL A 501 15.63 -17.90 -15.27
CA VAL A 501 15.42 -16.97 -14.16
C VAL A 501 14.00 -16.38 -14.18
N ILE A 502 13.51 -16.01 -15.36
CA ILE A 502 12.15 -15.47 -15.51
C ILE A 502 11.13 -16.56 -15.17
N ARG A 503 11.31 -17.77 -15.69
CA ARG A 503 10.42 -18.91 -15.40
C ARG A 503 10.38 -19.21 -13.91
N ALA A 504 11.54 -19.27 -13.27
CA ALA A 504 11.65 -19.52 -11.84
C ALA A 504 10.94 -18.48 -10.97
N GLU A 505 10.96 -17.19 -11.36
CA GLU A 505 10.21 -16.16 -10.65
C GLU A 505 8.69 -16.27 -10.92
N ILE A 506 8.28 -16.67 -12.12
CA ILE A 506 6.87 -16.90 -12.45
C ILE A 506 6.32 -18.15 -11.75
N ASP A 507 7.12 -19.17 -11.52
CA ASP A 507 6.71 -20.39 -10.80
C ASP A 507 6.26 -20.08 -9.37
N ILE A 508 6.84 -19.08 -8.71
CA ILE A 508 6.34 -18.60 -7.41
C ILE A 508 4.87 -18.12 -7.49
N LEU A 509 4.44 -17.53 -8.62
CA LEU A 509 3.05 -17.14 -8.80
C LEU A 509 2.15 -18.36 -8.99
N ARG A 510 2.65 -19.42 -9.65
CA ARG A 510 1.93 -20.72 -9.76
C ARG A 510 1.75 -21.36 -8.38
N ASP A 511 2.79 -21.32 -7.56
CA ASP A 511 2.75 -21.82 -6.18
C ASP A 511 1.77 -21.01 -5.31
N LEU A 512 1.57 -19.74 -5.62
CA LEU A 512 0.53 -18.90 -5.00
C LEU A 512 -0.88 -19.11 -5.57
N GLY A 513 -1.04 -20.02 -6.56
CA GLY A 513 -2.34 -20.38 -7.14
C GLY A 513 -2.78 -19.53 -8.34
N VAL A 514 -1.91 -18.69 -8.91
CA VAL A 514 -2.22 -17.91 -10.12
C VAL A 514 -2.36 -18.85 -11.32
N GLN A 515 -3.44 -18.70 -12.06
CA GLN A 515 -3.68 -19.44 -13.29
C GLN A 515 -3.17 -18.65 -14.51
N PHE A 516 -2.65 -19.36 -15.51
CA PHE A 516 -2.14 -18.75 -16.74
C PHE A 516 -2.86 -19.35 -17.95
N LYS A 517 -3.38 -18.50 -18.83
CA LYS A 517 -3.95 -18.85 -20.15
C LYS A 517 -3.11 -18.17 -21.22
N THR A 518 -2.21 -18.93 -21.83
CA THR A 518 -1.32 -18.46 -22.91
C THR A 518 -1.93 -18.71 -24.29
N GLY A 519 -1.51 -17.94 -25.29
CA GLY A 519 -2.05 -18.00 -26.65
C GLY A 519 -3.49 -17.45 -26.74
N VAL A 520 -3.88 -16.55 -25.83
CA VAL A 520 -5.22 -15.96 -25.79
C VAL A 520 -5.08 -14.43 -25.77
N ALA A 521 -5.44 -13.79 -26.86
CA ALA A 521 -5.47 -12.35 -27.00
C ALA A 521 -6.83 -11.79 -26.55
N VAL A 522 -6.87 -11.19 -25.38
CA VAL A 522 -8.10 -10.49 -24.92
C VAL A 522 -8.36 -9.27 -25.78
N GLY A 523 -9.60 -9.11 -26.21
CA GLY A 523 -10.07 -8.13 -27.18
C GLY A 523 -10.29 -8.69 -28.58
N THR A 524 -9.55 -9.74 -28.98
CA THR A 524 -9.72 -10.44 -30.28
C THR A 524 -10.27 -11.86 -30.12
N ASP A 525 -9.60 -12.70 -29.32
CA ASP A 525 -10.04 -14.09 -29.11
C ASP A 525 -11.16 -14.19 -28.06
N ILE A 526 -11.11 -13.36 -27.05
CA ILE A 526 -12.13 -13.23 -26.02
C ILE A 526 -12.30 -11.76 -25.61
N THR A 527 -13.52 -11.29 -25.49
CA THR A 527 -13.81 -9.91 -25.10
C THR A 527 -13.86 -9.74 -23.57
N LEU A 528 -13.72 -8.49 -23.08
CA LEU A 528 -13.94 -8.19 -21.66
C LEU A 528 -15.35 -8.58 -21.21
N ASP A 529 -16.37 -8.36 -22.07
CA ASP A 529 -17.75 -8.71 -21.74
C ASP A 529 -17.96 -10.22 -21.60
N ALA A 530 -17.28 -11.02 -22.42
CA ALA A 530 -17.30 -12.47 -22.27
C ALA A 530 -16.66 -12.89 -20.93
N LEU A 531 -15.56 -12.27 -20.54
CA LEU A 531 -14.93 -12.52 -19.24
C LEU A 531 -15.80 -12.05 -18.06
N ARG A 532 -16.50 -10.90 -18.19
CA ARG A 532 -17.53 -10.46 -17.23
C ARG A 532 -18.63 -11.50 -17.06
N ALA A 533 -19.08 -12.09 -18.17
CA ALA A 533 -20.07 -13.17 -18.15
C ALA A 533 -19.53 -14.47 -17.51
N GLU A 534 -18.23 -14.75 -17.59
CA GLU A 534 -17.56 -15.85 -16.88
C GLU A 534 -17.39 -15.58 -15.36
N GLY A 535 -17.78 -14.38 -14.89
CA GLY A 535 -17.80 -14.01 -13.49
C GLY A 535 -16.55 -13.26 -12.99
N PHE A 536 -15.68 -12.79 -13.90
CA PHE A 536 -14.59 -11.91 -13.51
C PHE A 536 -15.15 -10.54 -13.07
N LYS A 537 -14.62 -10.01 -11.97
CA LYS A 537 -15.14 -8.80 -11.30
C LYS A 537 -14.30 -7.56 -11.54
N ALA A 538 -13.04 -7.74 -11.89
CA ALA A 538 -12.14 -6.64 -12.24
C ALA A 538 -11.03 -7.13 -13.17
N PHE A 539 -10.44 -6.18 -13.89
CA PHE A 539 -9.47 -6.41 -14.95
C PHE A 539 -8.25 -5.52 -14.75
N TYR A 540 -7.05 -6.07 -14.91
CA TYR A 540 -5.82 -5.30 -14.95
C TYR A 540 -5.19 -5.37 -16.32
N LEU A 541 -5.20 -4.24 -17.04
CA LEU A 541 -4.65 -4.12 -18.40
C LEU A 541 -3.16 -3.83 -18.35
N ALA A 542 -2.35 -4.79 -18.74
CA ALA A 542 -0.89 -4.74 -18.70
C ALA A 542 -0.25 -5.21 -20.01
N VAL A 543 -0.87 -4.86 -21.15
CA VAL A 543 -0.44 -5.29 -22.50
C VAL A 543 0.89 -4.69 -22.94
N GLY A 544 1.38 -3.69 -22.22
CA GLY A 544 2.65 -3.02 -22.50
C GLY A 544 2.67 -2.23 -23.82
N ALA A 545 3.87 -2.05 -24.38
CA ALA A 545 4.12 -1.45 -25.67
C ALA A 545 4.91 -2.48 -26.50
N SER A 546 4.22 -3.43 -27.11
CA SER A 546 4.82 -4.63 -27.69
C SER A 546 5.10 -4.53 -29.19
N ARG A 547 4.71 -3.43 -29.85
CA ARG A 547 4.93 -3.21 -31.28
C ARG A 547 6.11 -2.26 -31.49
N GLY A 548 7.03 -2.62 -32.38
CA GLY A 548 8.14 -1.75 -32.76
C GLY A 548 7.67 -0.57 -33.62
N ALA A 549 8.22 0.62 -33.35
CA ALA A 549 7.94 1.79 -34.17
C ALA A 549 8.71 1.74 -35.51
N LYS A 550 8.02 2.19 -36.57
CA LYS A 550 8.59 2.26 -37.90
C LYS A 550 9.51 3.47 -38.08
N LEU A 551 10.45 3.40 -39.05
CA LEU A 551 11.41 4.47 -39.38
C LEU A 551 10.73 5.67 -40.04
N ARG A 552 9.62 5.42 -40.76
CA ARG A 552 8.89 6.41 -41.57
C ARG A 552 9.77 7.09 -42.62
N CYS A 553 10.62 6.30 -43.26
CA CYS A 553 11.41 6.73 -44.41
C CYS A 553 11.12 5.84 -45.61
N PRO A 554 11.34 6.34 -46.87
CA PRO A 554 11.16 5.52 -48.06
C PRO A 554 12.00 4.25 -48.00
N GLY A 555 11.44 3.12 -48.46
CA GLY A 555 12.11 1.83 -48.49
C GLY A 555 12.01 1.03 -47.17
N GLU A 556 11.30 1.52 -46.15
CA GLU A 556 11.14 0.77 -44.89
C GLU A 556 10.32 -0.54 -45.04
N GLU A 557 9.61 -0.71 -46.16
CA GLU A 557 8.82 -1.89 -46.51
C GLU A 557 9.63 -2.96 -47.24
N LEU A 558 10.90 -2.68 -47.58
CA LEU A 558 11.74 -3.64 -48.28
C LEU A 558 12.06 -4.86 -47.39
N PRO A 559 12.11 -6.07 -47.98
CA PRO A 559 12.67 -7.25 -47.31
C PRO A 559 14.10 -6.94 -46.78
N GLY A 560 14.37 -7.37 -45.55
CA GLY A 560 15.60 -7.02 -44.83
C GLY A 560 15.45 -5.80 -43.90
N VAL A 561 14.26 -5.13 -43.88
CA VAL A 561 13.93 -4.12 -42.91
C VAL A 561 12.96 -4.71 -41.86
N MET A 562 13.29 -4.55 -40.61
CA MET A 562 12.46 -5.05 -39.49
C MET A 562 12.53 -4.17 -38.28
N THR A 563 11.61 -4.33 -37.34
CA THR A 563 11.70 -3.63 -36.04
C THR A 563 12.61 -4.38 -35.07
N GLY A 564 13.21 -3.65 -34.12
CA GLY A 564 14.06 -4.25 -33.08
C GLY A 564 13.29 -5.21 -32.17
N ILE A 565 12.01 -4.96 -31.96
CA ILE A 565 11.15 -5.84 -31.18
C ILE A 565 10.93 -7.17 -31.90
N ASP A 566 10.59 -7.16 -33.19
CA ASP A 566 10.38 -8.38 -33.97
C ASP A 566 11.67 -9.19 -34.08
N PHE A 567 12.81 -8.51 -34.28
CA PHE A 567 14.13 -9.13 -34.28
C PHE A 567 14.44 -9.82 -32.96
N LEU A 568 14.35 -9.11 -31.84
CA LEU A 568 14.66 -9.66 -30.52
C LEU A 568 13.68 -10.79 -30.13
N ARG A 569 12.40 -10.64 -30.46
CA ARG A 569 11.40 -11.67 -30.27
C ARG A 569 11.79 -12.96 -31.01
N ALA A 570 12.15 -12.90 -32.30
CA ALA A 570 12.58 -14.02 -33.08
C ALA A 570 13.82 -14.69 -32.48
N VAL A 571 14.83 -13.90 -32.12
CA VAL A 571 16.06 -14.40 -31.47
C VAL A 571 15.75 -15.12 -30.16
N ASN A 572 14.94 -14.52 -29.30
CA ASN A 572 14.63 -15.05 -27.97
C ASN A 572 13.72 -16.27 -28.01
N LEU A 573 12.91 -16.44 -29.08
CA LEU A 573 12.10 -17.64 -29.28
C LEU A 573 12.85 -18.76 -30.03
N GLY A 574 14.13 -18.52 -30.41
CA GLY A 574 14.94 -19.50 -31.16
C GLY A 574 14.58 -19.55 -32.66
N GLU A 575 13.81 -18.59 -33.14
CA GLU A 575 13.52 -18.38 -34.55
C GLU A 575 14.67 -17.53 -35.11
N ALA A 576 15.69 -18.10 -35.69
CA ALA A 576 16.83 -17.35 -36.20
C ALA A 576 16.39 -16.42 -37.36
N PRO A 577 16.29 -15.09 -37.17
CA PRO A 577 15.92 -14.19 -38.25
C PRO A 577 17.03 -14.20 -39.31
N ALA A 578 16.65 -14.23 -40.60
CA ALA A 578 17.60 -14.17 -41.67
C ALA A 578 18.17 -12.73 -41.77
N ILE A 579 19.24 -12.46 -41.06
CA ILE A 579 20.01 -11.22 -41.22
C ILE A 579 21.23 -11.47 -42.10
N GLY A 580 21.61 -10.48 -42.91
CA GLY A 580 22.84 -10.59 -43.70
C GLY A 580 24.04 -10.15 -42.86
N MET A 581 25.21 -10.11 -43.52
CA MET A 581 26.47 -9.80 -42.84
C MET A 581 26.65 -8.34 -42.40
N SER A 582 25.95 -7.38 -43.05
CA SER A 582 26.07 -5.95 -42.71
C SER A 582 24.72 -5.43 -42.18
N VAL A 583 24.67 -5.10 -40.89
CA VAL A 583 23.46 -4.68 -40.20
C VAL A 583 23.57 -3.24 -39.72
N ALA A 584 22.58 -2.43 -40.07
CA ALA A 584 22.42 -1.08 -39.52
C ALA A 584 21.29 -1.10 -38.46
N VAL A 585 21.59 -0.71 -37.21
CA VAL A 585 20.62 -0.56 -36.13
C VAL A 585 20.34 0.93 -35.93
N ILE A 586 19.09 1.32 -36.10
CA ILE A 586 18.68 2.73 -36.00
C ILE A 586 18.12 3.01 -34.62
N GLY A 587 18.83 3.79 -33.81
CA GLY A 587 18.41 4.18 -32.46
C GLY A 587 19.59 4.29 -31.50
N GLY A 588 19.34 4.76 -30.28
CA GLY A 588 20.39 4.93 -29.25
C GLY A 588 19.93 4.55 -27.85
N GLY A 589 18.79 3.87 -27.71
CA GLY A 589 18.30 3.35 -26.43
C GLY A 589 18.74 1.92 -26.15
N ASN A 590 18.42 1.39 -24.97
CA ASN A 590 18.79 0.03 -24.56
C ASN A 590 18.34 -1.04 -25.57
N VAL A 591 17.17 -0.89 -26.21
CA VAL A 591 16.71 -1.80 -27.28
C VAL A 591 17.67 -1.81 -28.46
N ALA A 592 18.22 -0.65 -28.84
CA ALA A 592 19.18 -0.58 -29.95
C ALA A 592 20.49 -1.31 -29.61
N ILE A 593 20.96 -1.16 -28.38
CA ILE A 593 22.18 -1.85 -27.90
C ILE A 593 21.91 -3.36 -27.80
N ASP A 594 20.76 -3.78 -27.29
CA ASP A 594 20.39 -5.21 -27.23
C ASP A 594 20.31 -5.85 -28.63
N VAL A 595 19.70 -5.12 -29.59
CA VAL A 595 19.63 -5.55 -31.00
C VAL A 595 21.03 -5.67 -31.59
N ALA A 596 21.87 -4.65 -31.42
CA ALA A 596 23.22 -4.63 -31.95
C ALA A 596 24.07 -5.80 -31.40
N ARG A 597 24.09 -5.98 -30.11
CA ARG A 597 24.81 -7.07 -29.44
C ARG A 597 24.29 -8.45 -29.83
N ALA A 598 22.97 -8.59 -30.01
CA ALA A 598 22.36 -9.84 -30.49
C ALA A 598 22.74 -10.14 -31.95
N ALA A 599 22.77 -9.11 -32.82
CA ALA A 599 23.18 -9.28 -34.23
C ALA A 599 24.68 -9.64 -34.38
N VAL A 600 25.55 -9.06 -33.53
CA VAL A 600 26.98 -9.48 -33.48
C VAL A 600 27.08 -10.97 -33.14
N ARG A 601 26.35 -11.47 -32.17
CA ARG A 601 26.31 -12.88 -31.76
C ARG A 601 25.81 -13.83 -32.87
N LEU A 602 25.04 -13.30 -33.81
CA LEU A 602 24.60 -14.01 -35.01
C LEU A 602 25.62 -13.91 -36.16
N GLY A 603 26.77 -13.26 -35.93
CA GLY A 603 27.89 -13.17 -36.86
C GLY A 603 27.85 -11.98 -37.83
N ALA A 604 27.02 -10.96 -37.56
CA ALA A 604 26.93 -9.78 -38.40
C ALA A 604 27.94 -8.65 -37.99
N GLU A 605 28.40 -7.88 -38.96
CA GLU A 605 29.05 -6.61 -38.74
C GLU A 605 27.97 -5.55 -38.51
N VAL A 606 27.97 -4.93 -37.31
CA VAL A 606 26.89 -4.08 -36.86
C VAL A 606 27.34 -2.62 -36.73
N THR A 607 26.54 -1.69 -37.29
CA THR A 607 26.69 -0.27 -37.07
C THR A 607 25.40 0.32 -36.46
N VAL A 608 25.54 0.92 -35.29
CA VAL A 608 24.47 1.70 -34.67
C VAL A 608 24.46 3.10 -35.24
N VAL A 609 23.36 3.52 -35.85
CA VAL A 609 23.17 4.86 -36.42
C VAL A 609 22.31 5.68 -35.46
N TYR A 610 22.86 6.75 -34.92
CA TYR A 610 22.19 7.59 -33.92
C TYR A 610 22.22 9.08 -34.29
N ARG A 611 21.04 9.72 -34.23
CA ARG A 611 20.85 11.11 -34.69
C ARG A 611 21.43 12.21 -33.79
N ARG A 612 21.96 11.85 -32.60
CA ARG A 612 22.66 12.77 -31.68
C ARG A 612 24.09 12.28 -31.45
N ASP A 613 24.79 12.96 -30.54
CA ASP A 613 26.13 12.57 -30.09
C ASP A 613 26.10 11.41 -29.07
N ARG A 614 27.28 10.96 -28.69
CA ARG A 614 27.49 9.89 -27.73
C ARG A 614 26.87 10.22 -26.35
N ASP A 615 27.06 11.44 -25.87
CA ASP A 615 26.63 11.87 -24.53
C ASP A 615 25.11 12.01 -24.41
N SER A 616 24.42 12.09 -25.54
CA SER A 616 22.96 12.15 -25.63
C SER A 616 22.28 10.78 -25.76
N MET A 617 23.06 9.69 -25.76
CA MET A 617 22.47 8.35 -25.83
C MET A 617 21.71 8.02 -24.54
N PRO A 618 20.42 7.55 -24.62
CA PRO A 618 19.67 7.15 -23.44
C PRO A 618 19.99 5.76 -22.93
N ALA A 619 20.80 4.96 -23.66
CA ALA A 619 21.28 3.67 -23.18
C ALA A 619 22.33 3.86 -22.06
N ALA A 620 22.46 2.89 -21.18
CA ALA A 620 23.41 2.93 -20.09
C ALA A 620 24.86 2.92 -20.61
N ASP A 621 25.73 3.72 -19.96
CA ASP A 621 27.12 3.90 -20.40
C ASP A 621 27.92 2.59 -20.38
N ASP A 622 27.71 1.74 -19.37
CA ASP A 622 28.32 0.42 -19.27
C ASP A 622 27.86 -0.48 -20.43
N GLU A 623 26.59 -0.47 -20.82
CA GLU A 623 26.08 -1.27 -21.94
C GLU A 623 26.60 -0.79 -23.30
N ILE A 624 26.77 0.52 -23.47
CA ILE A 624 27.37 1.08 -24.70
C ILE A 624 28.85 0.69 -24.79
N ALA A 625 29.57 0.73 -23.66
CA ALA A 625 30.97 0.33 -23.62
C ALA A 625 31.13 -1.15 -23.94
N GLU A 626 30.32 -2.03 -23.32
CA GLU A 626 30.28 -3.46 -23.60
C GLU A 626 29.99 -3.75 -25.09
N ALA A 627 29.02 -3.04 -25.67
CA ALA A 627 28.70 -3.18 -27.10
C ALA A 627 29.89 -2.82 -28.02
N ALA A 628 30.62 -1.74 -27.69
CA ALA A 628 31.82 -1.34 -28.44
C ALA A 628 32.94 -2.38 -28.30
N GLU A 629 33.15 -2.92 -27.10
CA GLU A 629 34.14 -3.99 -26.87
C GLU A 629 33.78 -5.30 -27.60
N GLU A 630 32.50 -5.58 -27.81
CA GLU A 630 31.98 -6.70 -28.59
C GLU A 630 32.01 -6.45 -30.11
N GLY A 631 32.54 -5.33 -30.56
CA GLY A 631 32.76 -5.02 -31.98
C GLY A 631 31.64 -4.22 -32.67
N VAL A 632 30.69 -3.67 -31.92
CA VAL A 632 29.65 -2.79 -32.48
C VAL A 632 30.29 -1.44 -32.86
N SER A 633 30.09 -1.00 -34.12
CA SER A 633 30.48 0.33 -34.60
C SER A 633 29.36 1.35 -34.35
N PHE A 634 29.72 2.60 -34.14
CA PHE A 634 28.75 3.69 -33.90
C PHE A 634 28.92 4.81 -34.93
N ARG A 635 27.83 5.21 -35.58
CA ARG A 635 27.69 6.36 -36.43
C ARG A 635 26.80 7.40 -35.75
N PHE A 636 27.42 8.33 -35.06
CA PHE A 636 26.73 9.45 -34.40
C PHE A 636 26.40 10.57 -35.37
N LEU A 637 25.46 11.43 -34.98
CA LEU A 637 24.99 12.59 -35.76
C LEU A 637 24.54 12.16 -37.17
N ALA A 638 23.79 11.04 -37.23
CA ALA A 638 23.26 10.51 -38.48
C ALA A 638 21.83 9.99 -38.31
N SER A 639 20.99 10.25 -39.30
CA SER A 639 19.59 9.81 -39.30
C SER A 639 19.28 9.11 -40.64
N PRO A 640 18.48 8.01 -40.63
CA PRO A 640 18.07 7.37 -41.87
C PRO A 640 17.21 8.33 -42.70
N ALA A 641 17.51 8.46 -43.98
CA ALA A 641 16.77 9.26 -44.95
C ALA A 641 16.01 8.40 -45.97
N GLU A 642 16.61 7.31 -46.42
CA GLU A 642 16.01 6.42 -47.43
C GLU A 642 16.73 5.06 -47.42
N ILE A 643 16.00 3.98 -47.67
CA ILE A 643 16.54 2.63 -47.84
C ILE A 643 16.37 2.24 -49.30
N LEU A 644 17.47 1.88 -49.96
CA LEU A 644 17.50 1.59 -51.37
C LEU A 644 17.88 0.12 -51.61
N GLY A 645 17.36 -0.46 -52.71
CA GLY A 645 17.70 -1.81 -53.14
C GLY A 645 16.71 -2.37 -54.15
N ASP A 646 17.13 -3.40 -54.88
CA ASP A 646 16.29 -4.10 -55.87
C ASP A 646 15.67 -5.34 -55.20
N GLY A 647 14.46 -5.19 -54.77
CA GLY A 647 13.68 -6.27 -54.12
C GLY A 647 14.08 -6.59 -52.66
N LYS A 648 15.13 -5.96 -52.10
CA LYS A 648 15.58 -6.08 -50.68
C LYS A 648 16.44 -4.87 -50.31
N ALA A 649 16.65 -4.66 -49.01
CA ALA A 649 17.55 -3.64 -48.53
C ALA A 649 19.02 -3.91 -48.92
N GLU A 650 19.68 -2.96 -49.57
CA GLU A 650 21.08 -3.06 -50.03
C GLU A 650 21.91 -1.83 -49.62
N THR A 651 21.29 -0.65 -49.53
CA THR A 651 21.96 0.58 -49.18
C THR A 651 21.09 1.42 -48.27
N LEU A 652 21.66 1.93 -47.18
CA LEU A 652 21.06 2.90 -46.31
C LEU A 652 21.64 4.28 -46.61
N LYS A 653 20.80 5.19 -47.05
CA LYS A 653 21.15 6.62 -47.19
C LYS A 653 20.85 7.31 -45.87
N ILE A 654 21.85 7.94 -45.30
CA ILE A 654 21.77 8.68 -44.03
C ILE A 654 21.98 10.17 -44.28
N GLU A 655 21.24 11.01 -43.57
CA GLU A 655 21.44 12.44 -43.48
C GLU A 655 22.36 12.73 -42.29
N LEU A 656 23.37 13.56 -42.51
CA LEU A 656 24.22 14.05 -41.43
C LEU A 656 23.46 15.08 -40.61
N MET A 657 23.61 14.97 -39.31
CA MET A 657 22.90 15.81 -38.35
C MET A 657 23.87 16.76 -37.64
N GLU A 658 23.33 17.85 -37.14
CA GLU A 658 24.02 18.73 -36.21
C GLU A 658 23.12 19.02 -34.99
N LEU A 659 23.69 19.38 -33.85
CA LEU A 659 22.93 19.77 -32.69
C LEU A 659 22.71 21.28 -32.64
N ARG A 660 21.46 21.72 -32.83
CA ARG A 660 21.03 23.11 -32.68
C ARG A 660 20.28 23.28 -31.38
N GLY A 661 20.88 23.90 -30.37
CA GLY A 661 20.29 24.02 -29.06
C GLY A 661 19.98 22.64 -28.40
N GLY A 662 20.86 21.65 -28.60
CA GLY A 662 20.72 20.28 -28.07
C GLY A 662 19.71 19.41 -28.82
N LYS A 663 19.07 19.92 -29.89
CA LYS A 663 18.14 19.16 -30.72
C LYS A 663 18.80 18.77 -32.05
N PRO A 664 18.61 17.55 -32.55
CA PRO A 664 19.15 17.14 -33.85
C PRO A 664 18.43 17.87 -34.99
N ALA A 665 19.19 18.42 -35.90
CA ALA A 665 18.72 19.08 -37.11
C ALA A 665 19.49 18.53 -38.32
N GLY A 666 18.80 18.29 -39.43
CA GLY A 666 19.41 17.83 -40.67
C GLY A 666 20.29 18.93 -41.28
N THR A 667 21.41 18.54 -41.85
CA THR A 667 22.35 19.44 -42.54
C THR A 667 22.10 19.54 -44.06
N GLY A 668 21.26 18.63 -44.60
CA GLY A 668 21.08 18.48 -46.04
C GLY A 668 22.23 17.73 -46.72
N VAL A 669 23.21 17.23 -45.96
CA VAL A 669 24.32 16.43 -46.49
C VAL A 669 24.01 14.96 -46.25
N TYR A 670 24.21 14.17 -47.32
CA TYR A 670 23.85 12.74 -47.26
C TYR A 670 25.08 11.86 -47.53
N GLU A 671 25.10 10.74 -46.85
CA GLU A 671 26.06 9.65 -47.09
C GLU A 671 25.32 8.35 -47.32
N THR A 672 25.96 7.34 -47.86
CA THR A 672 25.40 6.01 -48.06
C THR A 672 26.28 4.96 -47.40
N MET A 673 25.66 3.94 -46.85
CA MET A 673 26.33 2.77 -46.31
C MET A 673 25.69 1.49 -46.88
N ASN A 674 26.49 0.54 -47.22
CA ASN A 674 26.00 -0.77 -47.65
C ASN A 674 25.41 -1.53 -46.47
N VAL A 675 24.23 -2.06 -46.67
CA VAL A 675 23.53 -2.84 -45.63
C VAL A 675 22.88 -4.06 -46.26
N SER A 676 22.78 -5.12 -45.50
CA SER A 676 21.95 -6.27 -45.88
C SER A 676 20.68 -6.34 -45.02
N THR A 677 20.70 -5.63 -43.87
CA THR A 677 19.58 -5.56 -42.97
C THR A 677 19.54 -4.21 -42.26
N VAL A 678 18.36 -3.64 -42.12
CA VAL A 678 18.12 -2.41 -41.33
C VAL A 678 17.15 -2.73 -40.21
N ILE A 679 17.53 -2.48 -38.93
CA ILE A 679 16.70 -2.77 -37.77
C ILE A 679 16.30 -1.47 -37.07
N SER A 680 15.01 -1.20 -37.04
CA SER A 680 14.43 0.00 -36.41
C SER A 680 14.30 -0.20 -34.90
N ALA A 681 15.04 0.59 -34.11
CA ALA A 681 14.98 0.65 -32.65
C ALA A 681 14.64 2.06 -32.13
N VAL A 682 13.72 2.76 -32.82
CA VAL A 682 13.38 4.17 -32.59
C VAL A 682 12.21 4.37 -31.65
N GLY A 683 11.68 3.31 -31.05
CA GLY A 683 10.62 3.34 -30.06
C GLY A 683 9.67 2.17 -30.17
N GLN A 684 8.63 2.21 -29.35
CA GLN A 684 7.61 1.18 -29.24
C GLN A 684 6.22 1.81 -29.25
N GLU A 685 5.22 1.07 -29.74
CA GLU A 685 3.83 1.49 -29.84
C GLU A 685 2.92 0.52 -29.04
N ILE A 686 1.85 1.06 -28.52
CA ILE A 686 0.84 0.32 -27.77
C ILE A 686 -0.20 -0.26 -28.71
N GLU A 687 -0.60 -1.51 -28.48
CA GLU A 687 -1.62 -2.21 -29.21
C GLU A 687 -2.67 -2.79 -28.24
N LEU A 688 -3.90 -2.29 -28.30
CA LEU A 688 -4.97 -2.66 -27.37
C LEU A 688 -5.79 -3.85 -27.82
N ASN A 689 -5.53 -4.42 -29.02
CA ASN A 689 -6.18 -5.61 -29.56
C ASN A 689 -7.72 -5.57 -29.50
N GLY A 690 -8.34 -4.40 -29.73
CA GLY A 690 -9.79 -4.23 -29.68
C GLY A 690 -10.37 -3.96 -28.28
N ILE A 691 -9.56 -3.83 -27.23
CA ILE A 691 -10.02 -3.38 -25.91
C ILE A 691 -10.36 -1.89 -26.01
N SER A 692 -11.59 -1.54 -25.63
CA SER A 692 -12.09 -0.15 -25.68
C SER A 692 -11.89 0.51 -24.33
N VAL A 693 -10.93 1.42 -24.25
CA VAL A 693 -10.67 2.33 -23.11
C VAL A 693 -10.17 3.66 -23.65
N ASP A 694 -10.32 4.73 -22.90
CA ASP A 694 -9.84 6.05 -23.31
C ASP A 694 -8.31 6.08 -23.42
N THR A 695 -7.84 6.65 -24.55
CA THR A 695 -6.43 6.79 -24.83
C THR A 695 -6.06 8.26 -25.11
N GLY A 696 -4.87 8.63 -24.69
CA GLY A 696 -4.22 9.91 -25.01
C GLY A 696 -3.32 9.82 -26.24
N ALA A 697 -2.35 10.68 -26.30
CA ALA A 697 -1.36 10.70 -27.37
C ALA A 697 -0.60 9.36 -27.46
N LYS A 698 -0.31 8.91 -28.69
CA LYS A 698 0.41 7.66 -28.99
C LYS A 698 -0.28 6.38 -28.49
N GLY A 699 -1.60 6.40 -28.27
CA GLY A 699 -2.35 5.24 -27.78
C GLY A 699 -2.12 4.89 -26.31
N ILE A 700 -1.54 5.80 -25.52
CA ILE A 700 -1.35 5.61 -24.08
C ILE A 700 -2.70 5.62 -23.39
N VAL A 701 -2.99 4.58 -22.60
CA VAL A 701 -4.25 4.48 -21.83
C VAL A 701 -4.29 5.55 -20.75
N THR A 702 -5.39 6.28 -20.71
CA THR A 702 -5.64 7.32 -19.70
C THR A 702 -6.15 6.67 -18.41
N VAL A 703 -5.53 7.00 -17.29
CA VAL A 703 -5.92 6.50 -15.97
C VAL A 703 -6.03 7.61 -14.94
N SER A 704 -6.85 7.40 -13.93
CA SER A 704 -6.94 8.26 -12.74
C SER A 704 -5.88 7.87 -11.72
N LEU A 705 -5.00 8.79 -11.31
CA LEU A 705 -4.03 8.52 -10.23
C LEU A 705 -4.62 8.91 -8.87
N PRO A 706 -4.30 8.19 -7.78
CA PRO A 706 -3.37 7.06 -7.68
C PRO A 706 -4.04 5.69 -7.92
N SER A 707 -5.28 5.62 -8.41
CA SER A 707 -6.03 4.37 -8.56
C SER A 707 -5.61 3.52 -9.75
N PHE A 708 -5.02 4.11 -10.79
CA PHE A 708 -4.78 3.46 -12.08
C PHE A 708 -6.05 2.95 -12.78
N GLN A 709 -7.23 3.48 -12.41
CA GLN A 709 -8.52 3.15 -13.02
C GLN A 709 -8.66 3.86 -14.37
N THR A 710 -9.16 3.14 -15.37
CA THR A 710 -9.42 3.65 -16.72
C THR A 710 -10.79 4.32 -16.81
N SER A 711 -11.26 4.65 -18.03
CA SER A 711 -12.63 5.09 -18.27
C SER A 711 -13.68 4.00 -17.98
N GLU A 712 -13.30 2.73 -18.05
CA GLU A 712 -14.14 1.61 -17.62
C GLU A 712 -13.93 1.35 -16.13
N ALA A 713 -15.03 1.34 -15.36
CA ALA A 713 -14.98 1.33 -13.89
C ALA A 713 -14.29 0.10 -13.29
N ASP A 714 -14.40 -1.06 -13.92
CA ASP A 714 -13.85 -2.34 -13.50
C ASP A 714 -12.48 -2.65 -14.15
N VAL A 715 -11.96 -1.73 -15.00
CA VAL A 715 -10.68 -1.89 -15.69
C VAL A 715 -9.63 -0.93 -15.13
N PHE A 716 -8.53 -1.50 -14.69
CA PHE A 716 -7.34 -0.79 -14.23
C PHE A 716 -6.20 -1.05 -15.20
N ALA A 717 -5.26 -0.13 -15.33
CA ALA A 717 -4.15 -0.30 -16.24
C ALA A 717 -2.83 0.17 -15.62
N GLY A 718 -1.71 -0.44 -16.03
CA GLY A 718 -0.39 -0.01 -15.57
C GLY A 718 0.76 -0.63 -16.36
N GLY A 719 1.97 -0.11 -16.12
CA GLY A 719 3.14 -0.38 -16.93
C GLY A 719 3.16 0.46 -18.22
N ASP A 720 3.85 -0.03 -19.24
CA ASP A 720 4.10 0.74 -20.46
C ASP A 720 2.82 1.13 -21.22
N VAL A 721 1.72 0.43 -21.04
CA VAL A 721 0.43 0.80 -21.63
C VAL A 721 -0.09 2.16 -21.12
N VAL A 722 0.35 2.58 -19.91
CA VAL A 722 -0.01 3.86 -19.26
C VAL A 722 1.09 4.90 -19.37
N THR A 723 2.36 4.50 -19.25
CA THR A 723 3.49 5.44 -19.18
C THR A 723 4.22 5.61 -20.49
N GLY A 724 3.95 4.77 -21.48
CA GLY A 724 4.91 4.48 -22.56
C GLY A 724 6.05 3.60 -22.03
N PRO A 725 6.99 3.19 -22.90
CA PRO A 725 8.10 2.32 -22.53
C PRO A 725 8.94 2.89 -21.38
N LYS A 726 9.04 2.14 -20.28
CA LYS A 726 9.86 2.44 -19.11
C LYS A 726 10.60 1.18 -18.62
N PHE A 727 11.20 1.26 -17.43
CA PHE A 727 11.94 0.14 -16.85
C PHE A 727 11.00 -0.87 -16.15
N ALA A 728 11.48 -2.11 -16.01
CA ALA A 728 10.71 -3.15 -15.34
C ALA A 728 10.28 -2.77 -13.91
N ILE A 729 11.12 -2.01 -13.19
CA ILE A 729 10.80 -1.58 -11.83
C ILE A 729 9.64 -0.58 -11.75
N ASP A 730 9.47 0.27 -12.78
CA ASP A 730 8.29 1.16 -12.89
C ASP A 730 7.01 0.36 -13.11
N ALA A 731 7.10 -0.66 -13.95
CA ALA A 731 5.98 -1.57 -14.21
C ALA A 731 5.60 -2.39 -12.95
N ILE A 732 6.59 -2.82 -12.17
CA ILE A 732 6.38 -3.49 -10.88
C ILE A 732 5.66 -2.57 -9.90
N ALA A 733 6.09 -1.32 -9.77
CA ALA A 733 5.44 -0.32 -8.93
C ALA A 733 3.97 -0.13 -9.32
N ALA A 734 3.69 0.05 -10.60
CA ALA A 734 2.33 0.20 -11.13
C ALA A 734 1.46 -1.06 -10.88
N GLY A 735 2.04 -2.25 -11.02
CA GLY A 735 1.35 -3.52 -10.74
C GLY A 735 0.91 -3.66 -9.29
N LYS A 736 1.74 -3.25 -8.34
CA LYS A 736 1.39 -3.24 -6.91
C LYS A 736 0.26 -2.27 -6.61
N GLU A 737 0.33 -1.04 -7.12
CA GLU A 737 -0.73 -0.05 -6.95
C GLU A 737 -2.05 -0.48 -7.60
N GLY A 738 -1.98 -1.13 -8.79
CA GLY A 738 -3.14 -1.73 -9.44
C GLY A 738 -3.81 -2.81 -8.58
N ALA A 739 -3.02 -3.69 -7.96
CA ALA A 739 -3.55 -4.72 -7.05
C ALA A 739 -4.26 -4.11 -5.82
N ILE A 740 -3.74 -3.03 -5.25
CA ILE A 740 -4.38 -2.30 -4.16
C ILE A 740 -5.71 -1.70 -4.64
N SER A 741 -5.75 -1.16 -5.83
CA SER A 741 -6.95 -0.55 -6.42
C SER A 741 -8.04 -1.56 -6.72
N ILE A 742 -7.68 -2.69 -7.30
CA ILE A 742 -8.60 -3.79 -7.59
C ILE A 742 -9.21 -4.34 -6.30
N HIS A 743 -8.37 -4.59 -5.27
CA HIS A 743 -8.87 -5.01 -3.96
C HIS A 743 -9.93 -4.06 -3.40
N ARG A 744 -9.74 -2.76 -3.56
CA ARG A 744 -10.70 -1.75 -3.10
C ARG A 744 -11.95 -1.70 -3.96
N TYR A 745 -11.80 -1.89 -5.27
CA TYR A 745 -12.91 -1.82 -6.21
C TYR A 745 -13.90 -2.97 -6.03
N VAL A 746 -13.41 -4.19 -5.89
CA VAL A 746 -14.29 -5.38 -5.76
C VAL A 746 -15.05 -5.42 -4.43
N HIS A 747 -14.69 -4.56 -3.49
CA HIS A 747 -15.42 -4.38 -2.23
C HIS A 747 -16.16 -3.04 -2.22
N PRO A 748 -17.48 -3.02 -2.43
CA PRO A 748 -18.25 -1.78 -2.53
C PRO A 748 -18.06 -0.82 -1.37
N GLY A 749 -18.00 0.49 -1.67
CA GLY A 749 -17.84 1.55 -0.68
C GLY A 749 -16.40 1.80 -0.23
N GLN A 750 -15.42 1.15 -0.84
CA GLN A 750 -14.00 1.43 -0.57
C GLN A 750 -13.50 2.60 -1.42
N SER A 751 -12.82 3.54 -0.78
CA SER A 751 -12.19 4.68 -1.47
C SER A 751 -10.89 4.25 -2.17
N GLN A 752 -10.67 4.76 -3.37
CA GLN A 752 -9.43 4.51 -4.10
C GLN A 752 -8.23 5.32 -3.58
N VAL A 753 -8.45 6.28 -2.68
CA VAL A 753 -7.42 7.24 -2.25
C VAL A 753 -7.04 7.09 -0.77
N ILE A 754 -8.02 6.88 0.10
CA ILE A 754 -7.83 6.89 1.56
C ILE A 754 -6.79 5.87 2.02
N GLY A 755 -5.80 6.31 2.81
CA GLY A 755 -4.78 5.43 3.40
C GLY A 755 -3.66 5.00 2.43
N ARG A 756 -3.49 5.67 1.29
CA ARG A 756 -2.35 5.43 0.37
C ARG A 756 -1.12 6.30 0.66
N ASP A 757 -1.27 7.32 1.48
CA ASP A 757 -0.24 8.31 1.83
C ASP A 757 0.96 7.74 2.63
N HIS A 758 0.82 6.56 3.21
CA HIS A 758 1.91 5.87 3.91
C HIS A 758 3.08 5.47 3.00
N ARG A 759 2.89 5.52 1.69
CA ARG A 759 3.90 5.14 0.68
C ARG A 759 4.55 6.33 -0.02
N ASP A 760 4.30 7.53 0.45
CA ASP A 760 4.94 8.75 -0.07
C ASP A 760 6.27 8.99 0.68
N TYR A 761 7.39 8.67 0.01
CA TYR A 761 8.74 8.78 0.58
C TYR A 761 9.49 9.93 -0.07
N LYS A 762 9.90 10.90 0.75
CA LYS A 762 10.76 12.02 0.32
C LYS A 762 12.22 11.66 0.57
N ALA A 763 13.07 11.88 -0.44
CA ALA A 763 14.52 11.69 -0.28
C ALA A 763 15.11 12.76 0.64
N MET A 764 16.11 12.38 1.44
CA MET A 764 16.97 13.36 2.07
C MET A 764 17.82 14.07 1.02
N ASN A 765 18.15 15.33 1.29
CA ASN A 765 19.12 16.06 0.46
C ASN A 765 20.47 16.13 1.19
N PRO A 766 21.48 15.35 0.78
CA PRO A 766 22.80 15.35 1.44
C PRO A 766 23.49 16.70 1.42
N ALA A 767 23.27 17.52 0.38
CA ALA A 767 23.91 18.82 0.23
C ALA A 767 23.39 19.85 1.24
N THR A 768 22.13 19.74 1.66
CA THR A 768 21.52 20.66 2.64
C THR A 768 21.58 20.13 4.07
N ALA A 769 21.68 18.82 4.22
CA ALA A 769 21.64 18.15 5.53
C ALA A 769 23.03 18.07 6.20
N GLY A 770 24.11 18.11 5.44
CA GLY A 770 25.47 17.91 5.93
C GLY A 770 25.64 16.51 6.54
N VAL A 771 26.15 15.58 5.76
CA VAL A 771 26.37 14.21 6.24
C VAL A 771 27.70 14.14 6.98
N ALA A 772 27.68 13.84 8.27
CA ALA A 772 28.90 13.53 9.02
C ALA A 772 29.38 12.12 8.63
N ILE A 773 30.60 12.04 8.08
CA ILE A 773 31.11 10.80 7.45
C ILE A 773 32.27 10.20 8.28
N ASP A 774 32.33 10.46 9.55
CA ASP A 774 33.39 9.93 10.42
C ASP A 774 33.16 8.43 10.70
N GLY A 775 34.19 7.63 10.40
CA GLY A 775 34.24 6.20 10.79
C GLY A 775 33.67 5.19 9.78
N PHE A 776 33.44 5.56 8.51
CA PHE A 776 32.99 4.60 7.49
C PHE A 776 34.12 3.75 6.90
N ASP A 777 33.73 2.54 6.45
CA ASP A 777 34.63 1.64 5.74
C ASP A 777 35.10 2.29 4.44
N THR A 778 36.43 2.33 4.21
CA THR A 778 37.06 2.92 3.05
C THR A 778 37.38 1.93 1.94
N ALA A 779 36.91 0.67 2.08
CA ALA A 779 37.11 -0.35 1.04
C ALA A 779 36.56 0.11 -0.31
N PRO A 780 37.23 -0.20 -1.43
CA PRO A 780 36.73 0.16 -2.76
C PRO A 780 35.44 -0.60 -3.07
N ARG A 781 34.62 0.00 -3.94
CA ARG A 781 33.41 -0.67 -4.46
C ARG A 781 33.76 -2.02 -5.07
N GLN A 782 33.06 -3.05 -4.65
CA GLN A 782 33.25 -4.41 -5.17
C GLN A 782 32.58 -4.56 -6.53
N LYS A 783 33.17 -5.38 -7.37
CA LYS A 783 32.61 -5.72 -8.68
C LYS A 783 32.56 -7.24 -8.82
N ALA A 784 31.46 -7.73 -9.34
CA ALA A 784 31.33 -9.13 -9.71
C ALA A 784 32.29 -9.48 -10.85
N SER A 785 32.75 -10.72 -10.91
CA SER A 785 33.55 -11.23 -12.04
C SER A 785 32.68 -11.25 -13.31
N GLY A 786 33.29 -11.09 -14.46
CA GLY A 786 32.63 -11.20 -15.76
C GLY A 786 33.49 -11.97 -16.76
N GLY A 787 32.87 -12.51 -17.81
CA GLY A 787 33.55 -13.06 -18.95
C GLY A 787 34.21 -11.98 -19.82
N SER A 788 35.15 -12.37 -20.66
CA SER A 788 35.75 -11.44 -21.62
C SER A 788 34.76 -11.06 -22.73
N ALA A 789 34.91 -9.87 -23.33
CA ALA A 789 34.09 -9.45 -24.47
C ALA A 789 34.19 -10.47 -25.64
N LYS A 790 35.37 -11.05 -25.87
CA LYS A 790 35.59 -12.11 -26.89
C LYS A 790 34.82 -13.40 -26.62
N ASP A 791 34.58 -13.72 -25.36
CA ASP A 791 33.75 -14.88 -25.02
C ASP A 791 32.28 -14.49 -25.13
N ALA A 792 31.95 -13.26 -24.76
CA ALA A 792 30.59 -12.75 -24.79
C ALA A 792 29.99 -12.69 -26.20
N GLU A 793 30.76 -12.25 -27.21
CA GLU A 793 30.32 -12.19 -28.63
C GLU A 793 29.94 -13.56 -29.22
N LYS A 794 30.36 -14.67 -28.60
CA LYS A 794 30.16 -16.04 -29.10
C LYS A 794 29.00 -16.78 -28.43
N THR A 795 28.34 -16.19 -27.45
CA THR A 795 27.32 -16.90 -26.66
C THR A 795 26.16 -15.99 -26.28
N PHE A 796 24.99 -16.59 -26.21
CA PHE A 796 23.79 -15.95 -25.61
C PHE A 796 23.64 -16.21 -24.10
N ARG A 797 24.62 -16.84 -23.45
CA ARG A 797 24.63 -17.00 -21.98
C ARG A 797 25.03 -15.70 -21.32
N ASP A 798 24.45 -15.41 -20.14
CA ASP A 798 24.91 -14.32 -19.27
C ASP A 798 26.27 -14.72 -18.65
N LEU A 799 27.32 -14.02 -19.03
CA LEU A 799 28.66 -14.20 -18.49
C LEU A 799 28.99 -13.26 -17.33
N ARG A 800 28.04 -12.43 -16.93
CA ARG A 800 28.19 -11.53 -15.78
C ARG A 800 28.02 -12.36 -14.50
N GLY A 801 29.07 -12.47 -13.71
CA GLY A 801 29.08 -13.20 -12.46
C GLY A 801 28.21 -12.57 -11.37
N THR A 802 28.36 -13.11 -10.18
CA THR A 802 27.76 -12.60 -8.95
C THR A 802 28.89 -12.33 -7.95
N LEU A 803 28.71 -11.41 -7.02
CA LEU A 803 29.66 -11.19 -5.93
C LEU A 803 29.95 -12.49 -5.17
N THR A 804 31.19 -12.66 -4.74
CA THR A 804 31.50 -13.70 -3.75
C THR A 804 30.99 -13.27 -2.36
N GLU A 805 30.87 -14.20 -1.42
CA GLU A 805 30.47 -13.86 -0.04
C GLU A 805 31.42 -12.87 0.63
N GLU A 806 32.71 -12.93 0.32
CA GLU A 806 33.70 -11.98 0.84
C GLU A 806 33.50 -10.60 0.24
N GLN A 807 33.28 -10.52 -1.08
CA GLN A 807 32.96 -9.28 -1.75
C GLN A 807 31.65 -8.69 -1.23
N LEU A 808 30.62 -9.52 -1.05
CA LEU A 808 29.35 -9.12 -0.46
C LEU A 808 29.54 -8.51 0.94
N LYS A 809 30.28 -9.18 1.82
CA LYS A 809 30.58 -8.69 3.17
C LYS A 809 31.33 -7.37 3.14
N THR A 810 32.25 -7.20 2.21
CA THR A 810 32.98 -5.95 2.03
C THR A 810 32.08 -4.85 1.53
N GLU A 811 31.27 -5.10 0.48
CA GLU A 811 30.38 -4.12 -0.12
C GLU A 811 29.27 -3.67 0.83
N THR A 812 28.70 -4.60 1.59
CA THR A 812 27.63 -4.28 2.55
C THR A 812 28.09 -3.38 3.70
N ARG A 813 29.36 -3.44 4.12
CA ARG A 813 29.92 -2.57 5.15
C ARG A 813 30.12 -1.13 4.67
N ARG A 814 30.22 -0.90 3.37
CA ARG A 814 30.34 0.44 2.79
C ARG A 814 29.05 1.24 2.91
N CYS A 815 27.91 0.61 3.20
CA CYS A 815 26.64 1.32 3.34
C CYS A 815 26.68 2.30 4.50
N LEU A 816 26.29 3.57 4.22
CA LEU A 816 26.31 4.65 5.18
C LEU A 816 25.13 4.63 6.18
N ASP A 817 24.18 3.73 6.04
CA ASP A 817 22.99 3.68 6.91
C ASP A 817 22.27 5.04 7.03
N CYS A 818 21.97 5.68 5.92
CA CYS A 818 21.51 7.08 5.87
C CYS A 818 20.20 7.35 6.58
N GLY A 819 19.29 6.37 6.60
CA GLY A 819 17.95 6.53 7.16
C GLY A 819 17.76 5.84 8.51
N THR A 820 16.76 6.30 9.26
CA THR A 820 16.28 5.68 10.48
C THR A 820 14.78 5.87 10.62
N ALA A 821 14.10 5.06 11.43
CA ALA A 821 12.77 5.37 11.87
C ALA A 821 12.81 6.37 13.04
N VAL A 822 11.81 7.22 13.11
CA VAL A 822 11.58 8.16 14.20
C VAL A 822 10.16 8.03 14.69
N VAL A 823 9.94 8.22 15.99
CA VAL A 823 8.65 8.08 16.63
C VAL A 823 8.19 9.43 17.16
N ASP A 824 7.00 9.82 16.76
CA ASP A 824 6.28 10.91 17.41
C ASP A 824 5.55 10.38 18.64
N GLU A 825 6.06 10.74 19.80
CA GLU A 825 5.51 10.29 21.08
C GLU A 825 4.08 10.77 21.34
N SER A 826 3.70 11.91 20.78
CA SER A 826 2.35 12.47 20.95
C SER A 826 1.29 11.70 20.13
N LEU A 827 1.70 11.09 19.02
CA LEU A 827 0.85 10.25 18.18
C LEU A 827 0.95 8.76 18.51
N CYS A 828 2.04 8.35 19.17
CA CYS A 828 2.27 6.96 19.50
C CYS A 828 1.24 6.47 20.53
N VAL A 829 0.47 5.47 20.13
CA VAL A 829 -0.52 4.83 21.00
C VAL A 829 -0.01 3.53 21.62
N GLY A 830 1.28 3.23 21.52
CA GLY A 830 1.93 2.10 22.21
C GLY A 830 1.36 0.72 21.83
N CYS A 831 0.81 0.57 20.63
CA CYS A 831 0.18 -0.68 20.21
C CYS A 831 1.15 -1.84 19.95
N GLY A 832 2.45 -1.55 19.72
CA GLY A 832 3.47 -2.58 19.49
C GLY A 832 3.48 -3.16 18.06
N ILE A 833 2.59 -2.79 17.14
CA ILE A 833 2.62 -3.33 15.77
C ILE A 833 3.97 -3.06 15.08
N CYS A 834 4.58 -1.91 15.32
CA CYS A 834 5.90 -1.59 14.77
C CYS A 834 6.99 -2.54 15.26
N THR A 835 6.90 -3.09 16.48
CA THR A 835 7.87 -4.05 17.00
C THR A 835 7.75 -5.39 16.29
N THR A 836 6.52 -5.88 16.01
CA THR A 836 6.30 -7.16 15.32
C THR A 836 6.75 -7.13 13.86
N LYS A 837 6.79 -5.94 13.25
CA LYS A 837 7.24 -5.76 11.85
C LYS A 837 8.74 -5.49 11.74
N CYS A 838 9.44 -5.26 12.85
CA CYS A 838 10.88 -4.98 12.87
C CYS A 838 11.69 -6.26 12.95
N LYS A 839 12.38 -6.63 11.88
CA LYS A 839 13.28 -7.80 11.83
C LYS A 839 14.69 -7.51 12.40
N PHE A 840 14.92 -6.31 12.89
CA PHE A 840 16.23 -5.83 13.36
C PHE A 840 16.26 -5.58 14.87
N ASP A 841 15.18 -5.85 15.57
CA ASP A 841 15.02 -5.54 17.01
C ASP A 841 15.36 -4.07 17.34
N ALA A 842 15.08 -3.20 16.35
CA ALA A 842 15.38 -1.78 16.47
C ALA A 842 14.26 -0.98 17.16
N ILE A 843 13.09 -1.58 17.37
CA ILE A 843 11.96 -0.92 18.01
C ILE A 843 11.51 -1.78 19.19
N ARG A 844 11.36 -1.15 20.33
CA ARG A 844 10.80 -1.76 21.54
C ARG A 844 9.71 -0.88 22.13
N LEU A 845 8.80 -1.46 22.88
CA LEU A 845 7.90 -0.71 23.75
C LEU A 845 8.57 -0.41 25.08
N GLU A 846 8.31 0.77 25.60
CA GLU A 846 8.72 1.22 26.92
C GLU A 846 7.48 1.64 27.69
N LYS A 847 7.28 1.12 28.90
CA LYS A 847 6.19 1.51 29.79
C LYS A 847 6.50 2.87 30.40
N VAL A 848 5.69 3.86 30.07
CA VAL A 848 5.87 5.25 30.50
C VAL A 848 4.84 5.72 31.51
N THR A 849 3.71 5.01 31.59
CA THR A 849 2.63 5.27 32.56
C THR A 849 2.09 3.97 33.12
N ASP A 850 1.45 4.06 34.26
CA ASP A 850 0.80 2.93 34.92
C ASP A 850 -0.67 3.25 35.19
N TYR A 851 -1.51 2.94 34.20
CA TYR A 851 -2.89 3.39 34.18
C TYR A 851 -3.82 2.26 33.74
N ALA A 852 -4.73 1.88 34.61
CA ALA A 852 -5.69 0.78 34.36
C ALA A 852 -6.95 1.21 33.61
N GLY A 853 -7.28 2.50 33.58
CA GLY A 853 -8.46 3.05 32.91
C GLY A 853 -9.31 3.95 33.81
N THR A 854 -10.13 4.82 33.20
CA THR A 854 -11.09 5.67 33.91
C THR A 854 -12.51 5.42 33.42
N PRO A 855 -13.45 5.13 34.31
CA PRO A 855 -14.85 5.03 33.95
C PRO A 855 -15.37 6.29 33.24
N TYR A 856 -16.27 6.11 32.28
CA TYR A 856 -16.82 7.17 31.41
C TYR A 856 -17.26 8.43 32.17
N PHE A 857 -18.10 8.27 33.19
CA PHE A 857 -18.61 9.40 33.97
C PHE A 857 -17.51 10.13 34.76
N LYS A 858 -16.51 9.42 35.25
CA LYS A 858 -15.34 10.04 35.91
C LYS A 858 -14.49 10.81 34.90
N ALA A 859 -14.35 10.28 33.68
CA ALA A 859 -13.69 10.96 32.55
C ALA A 859 -14.42 12.26 32.19
N LEU A 860 -15.75 12.22 32.10
CA LEU A 860 -16.57 13.41 31.82
C LEU A 860 -16.47 14.47 32.92
N LEU A 861 -16.47 14.06 34.19
CA LEU A 861 -16.27 15.00 35.31
C LEU A 861 -14.88 15.65 35.25
N GLY A 862 -13.84 14.88 34.90
CA GLY A 862 -12.50 15.42 34.64
C GLY A 862 -12.47 16.41 33.49
N ALA A 863 -13.15 16.07 32.37
CA ALA A 863 -13.27 16.97 31.22
C ALA A 863 -14.02 18.26 31.58
N ALA A 864 -15.11 18.15 32.35
CA ALA A 864 -15.86 19.30 32.84
C ALA A 864 -15.00 20.20 33.75
N GLY A 865 -14.19 19.62 34.62
CA GLY A 865 -13.23 20.35 35.45
C GLY A 865 -12.15 21.09 34.64
N ASN A 866 -11.73 20.54 33.52
CA ASN A 866 -10.75 21.14 32.61
C ASN A 866 -11.37 22.17 31.64
N ALA A 867 -12.68 22.15 31.42
CA ALA A 867 -13.40 22.99 30.48
C ALA A 867 -13.15 24.50 30.67
N PRO A 868 -13.19 25.08 31.89
CA PRO A 868 -12.93 26.50 32.07
C PRO A 868 -11.51 26.91 31.63
N ALA A 869 -10.51 26.11 31.93
CA ALA A 869 -9.13 26.40 31.53
C ALA A 869 -8.92 26.24 30.01
N ALA A 870 -9.55 25.23 29.39
CA ALA A 870 -9.51 25.03 27.94
C ALA A 870 -10.22 26.16 27.21
N LEU A 871 -11.40 26.57 27.68
CA LEU A 871 -12.16 27.71 27.13
C LEU A 871 -11.42 29.02 27.29
N ALA A 872 -10.81 29.29 28.45
CA ALA A 872 -10.00 30.48 28.66
C ALA A 872 -8.80 30.54 27.71
N LYS A 873 -8.10 29.43 27.49
CA LYS A 873 -7.03 29.34 26.50
C LYS A 873 -7.53 29.59 25.07
N LEU A 874 -8.71 29.10 24.72
CA LEU A 874 -9.35 29.35 23.42
C LEU A 874 -9.67 30.83 23.21
N VAL A 875 -10.22 31.52 24.23
CA VAL A 875 -10.54 32.94 24.18
C VAL A 875 -9.26 33.76 24.04
N VAL A 876 -8.24 33.50 24.85
CA VAL A 876 -6.96 34.21 24.78
C VAL A 876 -6.31 34.06 23.42
N LYS A 877 -6.32 32.85 22.82
CA LYS A 877 -5.74 32.62 21.49
C LYS A 877 -6.56 33.23 20.36
N LYS A 878 -7.90 33.32 20.48
CA LYS A 878 -8.75 34.02 19.53
C LYS A 878 -8.50 35.54 19.54
N VAL A 879 -8.20 36.09 20.70
CA VAL A 879 -7.92 37.53 20.85
C VAL A 879 -6.47 37.84 20.43
N ALA A 880 -5.55 36.93 20.60
CA ALA A 880 -4.13 37.11 20.26
C ALA A 880 -3.78 36.87 18.78
N ARG A 881 -4.74 36.41 17.97
CA ARG A 881 -4.62 36.31 16.51
C ARG A 881 -5.65 37.21 15.85
N PRO A 882 -5.25 38.38 15.29
CA PRO A 882 -6.12 39.25 14.48
C PRO A 882 -6.60 38.59 13.20
#